data_356649e98bfeb80c10e9581e60c0494f
#
_entry.id   356649e98bfeb80c10e9581e60c0494f
#
_cell.length_a   1.000
_cell.length_b   1.000
_cell.length_c   1.000
_cell.angle_alpha   90.00
_cell.angle_beta   90.00
_cell.angle_gamma   90.00
#
_symmetry.space_group_name_H-M   'P 1'
#
loop_
_entity.id
_entity.type
_entity.pdbx_description
1 polymer ?
#
loop_
_entity_poly.entity_id
_entity_poly.type
_entity_poly.pdbx_seq_one_letter_code
_entity_poly.pdbx_strand_id
1 'polypeptide(L)'
;MSLPIQFQFLIKNMFHTSSQKDLLEKFNSNVHQGLTDEQVLSNEKDFGKNILEKGKKQNVFKRIFIALTDKMILILIVALVIAVVINIVGAIAGTYSDIFEVIGIAFAITLCVAITVVMEGRSAKAFETLNKLNEDVFVRVIRNGESKLIKVGDVVCGDIVVLQSGDKIACDGRLLESFALTVDESALTGESHHVEKKADAKFDDETIAVADRVNMAYSGTYVASGTGSMLVCAVGKETEFGKIAGELSSSKSTSTPLQEKLSKLGKTIAIAGASIALLVFIIQLTRYIVTDNANIQNILNAFLMSVVLIVAAVPEGLPTIVAVSLSINTLRMAKEKALVKKLVASETIGCVNVICSDKTGTLTQNKMTVVGGELTDELFLNSCLNSTADINDGKFIGNPTECALLVSAKNHNFDYKKIRSEHEIVEVIPFSSETKRMMTTVKTKDGTTTYAKGSPEVILDMCDLSVEERAKIEEQIVEYQKRAARVIAFASANECRINDESTNHDANKNNDINAEKNKGIDNYSEFRIQNSELKFDGFTAISDPLREDVYESVQACKKANIDIKMLTGDNIVTARAIAEELDMLDKCGVSVENDLTLTPNSNEVVEAKDLEHLSDEEFAERIKNIKVIARSTPLIKMRVVNALKAQGNVVALTGDGINDAPALKNADVGIAMGIAGTDVSKEAADIILLDDSFSTLARAVKWGRGLFENFRRFITFSITVNIAAVLFILMSVILGHGSPLTAVQILWINIIMDGPPGITLAFEPIRNSIMERKPIRRGEHVITKSMLKRMVVNGIFIATLVLSQQQWNFLAIDPYLMPTVLFATFTIMQIFNAFNSRELGTASVFKNIFKNKLFLIAMSLTLVIQIIITQWGGIFFGTVPLDIITWLKVVGIASSVIVISELMKLGIWTVQKIRKGRNS
;
A
#
# COMPACT_ATOMS: atom_id res chain seq x y z
N MET A 1 44.67 35.16 -13.79
CA MET A 1 44.18 35.65 -12.48
C MET A 1 42.96 34.84 -12.13
N SER A 2 43.09 33.85 -11.26
CA SER A 2 41.97 33.04 -10.78
C SER A 2 41.19 33.83 -9.75
N LEU A 3 39.90 34.05 -10.00
CA LEU A 3 38.99 34.66 -9.04
C LEU A 3 38.93 33.82 -7.74
N PRO A 4 38.79 34.47 -6.56
CA PRO A 4 38.78 33.79 -5.28
C PRO A 4 37.60 32.78 -5.19
N ILE A 5 37.86 31.62 -4.58
CA ILE A 5 36.91 30.50 -4.39
C ILE A 5 35.56 30.94 -3.81
N GLN A 6 35.49 32.01 -3.03
CA GLN A 6 34.25 32.58 -2.51
C GLN A 6 33.37 33.23 -3.59
N PHE A 7 33.94 33.74 -4.69
CA PHE A 7 33.17 34.29 -5.80
C PHE A 7 32.62 33.23 -6.75
N GLN A 8 33.27 32.07 -6.85
CA GLN A 8 32.73 30.90 -7.58
C GLN A 8 31.51 30.26 -6.88
N PHE A 9 31.38 30.41 -5.56
CA PHE A 9 30.24 29.92 -4.78
C PHE A 9 28.99 30.80 -4.91
N LEU A 10 29.14 32.12 -5.11
CA LEU A 10 28.04 33.07 -5.28
C LEU A 10 27.36 32.99 -6.66
N ILE A 11 28.08 32.60 -7.71
CA ILE A 11 27.54 32.46 -9.08
C ILE A 11 26.73 31.13 -9.24
N LYS A 12 26.75 30.28 -8.25
CA LYS A 12 26.25 28.90 -8.36
C LYS A 12 24.71 28.73 -8.39
N ASN A 13 23.89 29.76 -8.11
CA ASN A 13 22.47 29.61 -7.90
C ASN A 13 21.53 30.61 -8.62
N MET A 14 22.02 31.30 -9.68
CA MET A 14 21.25 32.34 -10.39
C MET A 14 20.68 31.87 -11.73
N PHE A 15 20.14 30.66 -11.77
CA PHE A 15 19.64 30.09 -13.03
C PHE A 15 18.42 30.82 -13.60
N HIS A 16 17.63 31.49 -12.74
CA HIS A 16 16.44 32.25 -13.13
C HIS A 16 16.76 33.57 -13.83
N THR A 17 17.92 34.19 -13.54
CA THR A 17 18.39 35.46 -14.18
C THR A 17 19.22 35.20 -15.44
N SER A 18 19.80 33.99 -15.56
CA SER A 18 20.65 33.63 -16.70
C SER A 18 19.84 33.42 -17.98
N SER A 19 20.39 33.78 -19.15
CA SER A 19 19.72 33.46 -20.41
C SER A 19 19.74 31.95 -20.71
N GLN A 20 18.74 31.45 -21.45
CA GLN A 20 18.71 30.07 -21.89
C GLN A 20 19.99 29.66 -22.64
N LYS A 21 20.49 30.56 -23.49
CA LYS A 21 21.70 30.33 -24.30
C LYS A 21 22.95 30.16 -23.44
N ASP A 22 23.13 31.02 -22.43
CA ASP A 22 24.30 30.94 -21.55
C ASP A 22 24.30 29.65 -20.71
N LEU A 23 23.10 29.18 -20.30
CA LEU A 23 22.95 27.93 -19.56
C LEU A 23 23.22 26.71 -20.46
N LEU A 24 22.74 26.73 -21.71
CA LEU A 24 23.02 25.64 -22.67
C LEU A 24 24.53 25.54 -22.95
N GLU A 25 25.22 26.69 -23.15
CA GLU A 25 26.67 26.72 -23.31
C GLU A 25 27.40 26.24 -22.03
N LYS A 26 26.94 26.67 -20.85
CA LYS A 26 27.53 26.26 -19.56
C LYS A 26 27.51 24.77 -19.34
N PHE A 27 26.43 24.08 -19.71
CA PHE A 27 26.26 22.65 -19.52
C PHE A 27 26.57 21.82 -20.78
N ASN A 28 27.13 22.43 -21.82
CA ASN A 28 27.44 21.82 -23.13
C ASN A 28 26.26 21.07 -23.73
N SER A 29 25.03 21.62 -23.64
CA SER A 29 23.81 20.99 -24.08
C SER A 29 23.17 21.64 -25.30
N ASN A 30 22.32 20.93 -26.02
CA ASN A 30 21.62 21.46 -27.19
C ASN A 30 20.11 21.15 -27.07
N VAL A 31 19.25 22.11 -27.38
CA VAL A 31 17.78 22.00 -27.20
C VAL A 31 17.18 20.80 -27.95
N HIS A 32 17.67 20.51 -29.18
CA HIS A 32 17.12 19.46 -30.03
C HIS A 32 17.84 18.11 -29.91
N GLN A 33 19.14 18.15 -29.65
CA GLN A 33 19.96 16.92 -29.56
C GLN A 33 20.15 16.44 -28.12
N GLY A 34 19.98 17.33 -27.12
CA GLY A 34 20.33 17.03 -25.73
C GLY A 34 21.82 16.77 -25.55
N LEU A 35 22.17 16.00 -24.52
CA LEU A 35 23.55 15.60 -24.26
C LEU A 35 23.91 14.32 -25.04
N THR A 36 25.20 14.22 -25.46
CA THR A 36 25.78 12.95 -25.92
C THR A 36 26.22 12.09 -24.73
N ASP A 37 26.42 10.79 -24.93
CA ASP A 37 26.83 9.87 -23.87
C ASP A 37 28.18 10.27 -23.23
N GLU A 38 29.09 10.88 -23.99
CA GLU A 38 30.35 11.38 -23.46
C GLU A 38 30.15 12.64 -22.58
N GLN A 39 29.27 13.55 -23.01
CA GLN A 39 28.89 14.74 -22.22
C GLN A 39 28.17 14.36 -20.94
N VAL A 40 27.30 13.33 -20.95
CA VAL A 40 26.63 12.80 -19.73
C VAL A 40 27.67 12.34 -18.72
N LEU A 41 28.68 11.58 -19.13
CA LEU A 41 29.76 11.12 -18.24
C LEU A 41 30.62 12.28 -17.69
N SER A 42 30.88 13.31 -18.50
CA SER A 42 31.58 14.51 -18.04
C SER A 42 30.74 15.27 -17.01
N ASN A 43 29.49 15.55 -17.32
CA ASN A 43 28.60 16.31 -16.45
C ASN A 43 28.26 15.52 -15.14
N GLU A 44 28.18 14.19 -15.19
CA GLU A 44 28.08 13.36 -14.00
C GLU A 44 29.30 13.53 -13.07
N LYS A 45 30.49 13.61 -13.63
CA LYS A 45 31.74 13.79 -12.87
C LYS A 45 31.86 15.20 -12.26
N ASP A 46 31.40 16.22 -13.00
CA ASP A 46 31.55 17.64 -12.60
C ASP A 46 30.45 18.10 -11.64
N PHE A 47 29.20 17.62 -11.82
CA PHE A 47 28.02 18.09 -11.08
C PHE A 47 27.39 17.00 -10.22
N GLY A 48 27.82 15.74 -10.35
CA GLY A 48 27.28 14.59 -9.59
C GLY A 48 25.99 14.00 -10.16
N LYS A 49 25.45 13.02 -9.43
CA LYS A 49 24.19 12.32 -9.76
C LYS A 49 22.99 12.93 -9.04
N ASN A 50 21.80 12.75 -9.60
CA ASN A 50 20.56 13.18 -8.97
C ASN A 50 20.14 12.20 -7.85
N ILE A 51 20.96 12.09 -6.80
CA ILE A 51 20.75 11.21 -5.66
C ILE A 51 20.82 12.03 -4.38
N LEU A 52 19.75 11.99 -3.58
CA LEU A 52 19.77 12.50 -2.21
C LEU A 52 20.51 11.50 -1.32
N GLU A 53 21.55 11.93 -0.59
CA GLU A 53 22.24 11.05 0.34
C GLU A 53 21.30 10.54 1.41
N LYS A 54 21.12 9.23 1.41
CA LYS A 54 20.42 8.53 2.49
C LYS A 54 21.24 8.63 3.77
N GLY A 55 20.56 8.81 4.90
CA GLY A 55 21.22 8.82 6.21
C GLY A 55 22.22 7.67 6.37
N LYS A 56 23.42 7.95 6.91
CA LYS A 56 24.50 6.97 7.05
C LYS A 56 24.00 5.69 7.68
N LYS A 57 24.26 4.53 7.06
CA LYS A 57 23.95 3.20 7.62
C LYS A 57 24.47 3.15 9.06
N GLN A 58 23.60 2.80 9.98
CA GLN A 58 24.00 2.67 11.39
C GLN A 58 25.04 1.55 11.50
N ASN A 59 26.21 1.88 12.01
CA ASN A 59 27.29 0.94 12.26
C ASN A 59 26.85 -0.11 13.32
N VAL A 60 27.31 -1.34 13.20
CA VAL A 60 27.00 -2.44 14.14
C VAL A 60 27.27 -2.01 15.59
N PHE A 61 28.34 -1.30 15.85
CA PHE A 61 28.68 -0.78 17.18
C PHE A 61 27.61 0.18 17.74
N LYS A 62 27.04 1.06 16.89
CA LYS A 62 25.96 1.96 17.30
C LYS A 62 24.69 1.16 17.65
N ARG A 63 24.38 0.08 16.93
CA ARG A 63 23.24 -0.80 17.24
C ARG A 63 23.45 -1.53 18.55
N ILE A 64 24.65 -2.06 18.81
CA ILE A 64 24.99 -2.67 20.09
C ILE A 64 24.80 -1.68 21.23
N PHE A 65 25.28 -0.45 21.08
CA PHE A 65 25.12 0.59 22.09
C PHE A 65 23.64 0.93 22.35
N ILE A 66 22.85 1.06 21.28
CA ILE A 66 21.39 1.30 21.41
C ILE A 66 20.71 0.13 22.10
N ALA A 67 21.06 -1.12 21.76
CA ALA A 67 20.53 -2.30 22.42
C ALA A 67 20.88 -2.32 23.90
N LEU A 68 22.12 -2.00 24.30
CA LEU A 68 22.55 -1.91 25.69
C LEU A 68 21.84 -0.80 26.50
N THR A 69 21.31 0.22 25.83
CA THR A 69 20.52 1.29 26.48
C THR A 69 19.01 0.96 26.54
N ASP A 70 18.60 -0.21 26.07
CA ASP A 70 17.23 -0.69 26.27
C ASP A 70 16.91 -0.82 27.74
N LYS A 71 15.71 -0.40 28.15
CA LYS A 71 15.32 -0.34 29.57
C LYS A 71 15.36 -1.70 30.25
N MET A 72 15.09 -2.78 29.51
CA MET A 72 15.08 -4.14 30.04
C MET A 72 16.51 -4.66 30.24
N ILE A 73 17.37 -4.40 29.24
CA ILE A 73 18.79 -4.77 29.35
C ILE A 73 19.48 -3.96 30.48
N LEU A 74 19.07 -2.71 30.70
CA LEU A 74 19.54 -1.92 31.85
C LEU A 74 19.14 -2.56 33.18
N ILE A 75 17.94 -3.12 33.32
CA ILE A 75 17.51 -3.84 34.53
C ILE A 75 18.39 -5.09 34.72
N LEU A 76 18.68 -5.82 33.66
CA LEU A 76 19.59 -6.98 33.72
C LEU A 76 21.03 -6.58 34.07
N ILE A 77 21.50 -5.45 33.58
CA ILE A 77 22.84 -4.91 33.96
C ILE A 77 22.87 -4.55 35.45
N VAL A 78 21.82 -3.93 35.98
CA VAL A 78 21.70 -3.67 37.42
C VAL A 78 21.69 -4.98 38.19
N ALA A 79 20.94 -6.00 37.75
CA ALA A 79 20.96 -7.33 38.38
C ALA A 79 22.36 -7.95 38.35
N LEU A 80 23.08 -7.84 37.24
CA LEU A 80 24.45 -8.32 37.09
C LEU A 80 25.40 -7.63 38.11
N VAL A 81 25.31 -6.31 38.19
CA VAL A 81 26.14 -5.55 39.17
C VAL A 81 25.85 -5.99 40.58
N ILE A 82 24.61 -6.19 40.97
CA ILE A 82 24.21 -6.65 42.29
C ILE A 82 24.72 -8.08 42.54
N ALA A 83 24.55 -8.99 41.56
CA ALA A 83 25.07 -10.36 41.67
C ALA A 83 26.60 -10.38 41.85
N VAL A 84 27.33 -9.50 41.13
CA VAL A 84 28.78 -9.34 41.31
C VAL A 84 29.08 -8.87 42.73
N VAL A 85 28.39 -7.85 43.22
CA VAL A 85 28.59 -7.33 44.62
C VAL A 85 28.30 -8.42 45.64
N ILE A 86 27.22 -9.20 45.49
CA ILE A 86 26.89 -10.31 46.40
C ILE A 86 28.02 -11.33 46.43
N ASN A 87 28.54 -11.71 45.26
CA ASN A 87 29.61 -12.69 45.18
C ASN A 87 30.93 -12.17 45.79
N ILE A 88 31.26 -10.89 45.64
CA ILE A 88 32.43 -10.27 46.26
C ILE A 88 32.26 -10.25 47.79
N VAL A 89 31.11 -9.79 48.29
CA VAL A 89 30.82 -9.73 49.73
C VAL A 89 30.82 -11.14 50.32
N GLY A 90 30.22 -12.13 49.66
CA GLY A 90 30.24 -13.53 50.07
C GLY A 90 31.65 -14.13 50.14
N ALA A 91 32.47 -13.85 49.12
CA ALA A 91 33.87 -14.29 49.10
C ALA A 91 34.70 -13.67 50.27
N ILE A 92 34.50 -12.37 50.58
CA ILE A 92 35.17 -11.68 51.71
C ILE A 92 34.69 -12.25 53.04
N ALA A 93 33.39 -12.54 53.16
CA ALA A 93 32.78 -13.11 54.38
C ALA A 93 33.05 -14.61 54.58
N GLY A 94 33.73 -15.28 53.63
CA GLY A 94 34.00 -16.71 53.67
C GLY A 94 32.76 -17.59 53.54
N THR A 95 31.67 -17.01 52.97
CA THR A 95 30.44 -17.69 52.65
C THR A 95 30.48 -18.16 51.19
N TYR A 96 29.56 -19.07 50.80
CA TYR A 96 29.47 -19.59 49.42
C TYR A 96 29.21 -18.47 48.42
N SER A 97 30.05 -18.40 47.37
CA SER A 97 29.86 -17.48 46.22
C SER A 97 29.51 -18.29 44.98
N ASP A 98 28.41 -17.91 44.30
CA ASP A 98 27.99 -18.56 43.03
C ASP A 98 28.39 -17.72 41.81
N ILE A 99 29.63 -17.87 41.39
CA ILE A 99 30.16 -17.15 40.21
C ILE A 99 29.45 -17.54 38.94
N PHE A 100 28.84 -18.73 38.87
CA PHE A 100 28.13 -19.23 37.69
C PHE A 100 26.84 -18.44 37.45
N GLU A 101 26.17 -17.92 38.50
CA GLU A 101 25.01 -17.05 38.33
C GLU A 101 25.42 -15.73 37.66
N VAL A 102 26.53 -15.12 38.04
CA VAL A 102 27.09 -13.91 37.45
C VAL A 102 27.42 -14.14 35.98
N ILE A 103 28.11 -15.23 35.65
CA ILE A 103 28.46 -15.63 34.26
C ILE A 103 27.18 -15.87 33.47
N GLY A 104 26.16 -16.50 34.04
CA GLY A 104 24.87 -16.79 33.42
C GLY A 104 24.12 -15.53 33.03
N ILE A 105 24.02 -14.56 33.95
CA ILE A 105 23.37 -13.27 33.67
C ILE A 105 24.16 -12.50 32.58
N ALA A 106 25.49 -12.47 32.65
CA ALA A 106 26.33 -11.82 31.64
C ALA A 106 26.18 -12.46 30.25
N PHE A 107 26.15 -13.81 30.19
CA PHE A 107 25.89 -14.55 28.94
C PHE A 107 24.51 -14.23 28.37
N ALA A 108 23.48 -14.20 29.22
CA ALA A 108 22.13 -13.89 28.80
C ALA A 108 22.00 -12.46 28.24
N ILE A 109 22.65 -11.45 28.88
CA ILE A 109 22.72 -10.09 28.36
C ILE A 109 23.39 -10.08 26.97
N THR A 110 24.53 -10.78 26.83
CA THR A 110 25.25 -10.88 25.55
C THR A 110 24.40 -11.52 24.46
N LEU A 111 23.69 -12.60 24.79
CA LEU A 111 22.79 -13.29 23.87
C LEU A 111 21.60 -12.41 23.46
N CYS A 112 21.00 -11.71 24.41
CA CYS A 112 19.89 -10.78 24.18
C CYS A 112 20.30 -9.66 23.21
N VAL A 113 21.44 -9.02 23.46
CA VAL A 113 22.00 -7.98 22.59
C VAL A 113 22.31 -8.53 21.21
N ALA A 114 22.91 -9.73 21.12
CA ALA A 114 23.23 -10.35 19.82
C ALA A 114 21.98 -10.64 19.00
N ILE A 115 20.95 -11.23 19.61
CA ILE A 115 19.66 -11.51 18.93
C ILE A 115 19.00 -10.21 18.47
N THR A 116 18.92 -9.20 19.34
CA THR A 116 18.33 -7.88 19.01
C THR A 116 19.06 -7.26 17.82
N VAL A 117 20.38 -7.19 17.82
CA VAL A 117 21.19 -6.62 16.72
C VAL A 117 21.01 -7.37 15.42
N VAL A 118 20.95 -8.72 15.45
CA VAL A 118 20.72 -9.55 14.25
C VAL A 118 19.31 -9.31 13.69
N MET A 119 18.29 -9.28 14.55
CA MET A 119 16.90 -9.07 14.14
C MET A 119 16.66 -7.68 13.58
N GLU A 120 17.17 -6.62 14.24
CA GLU A 120 17.13 -5.26 13.73
C GLU A 120 17.88 -5.14 12.39
N GLY A 121 19.01 -5.82 12.26
CA GLY A 121 19.79 -5.88 11.03
C GLY A 121 19.00 -6.48 9.86
N ARG A 122 18.27 -7.57 10.10
CA ARG A 122 17.40 -8.21 9.11
C ARG A 122 16.20 -7.34 8.74
N SER A 123 15.57 -6.71 9.72
CA SER A 123 14.46 -5.76 9.49
C SER A 123 14.92 -4.57 8.66
N ALA A 124 16.07 -3.96 8.99
CA ALA A 124 16.65 -2.84 8.25
C ALA A 124 17.00 -3.22 6.79
N LYS A 125 17.55 -4.43 6.57
CA LYS A 125 17.85 -4.93 5.21
C LYS A 125 16.58 -5.16 4.39
N ALA A 126 15.52 -5.71 4.99
CA ALA A 126 14.24 -5.89 4.34
C ALA A 126 13.63 -4.54 3.94
N PHE A 127 13.72 -3.55 4.82
CA PHE A 127 13.26 -2.18 4.55
C PHE A 127 14.08 -1.48 3.45
N GLU A 128 15.42 -1.66 3.44
CA GLU A 128 16.28 -1.17 2.36
C GLU A 128 15.90 -1.76 0.99
N THR A 129 15.55 -3.05 0.95
CA THR A 129 15.10 -3.72 -0.28
C THR A 129 13.77 -3.15 -0.77
N LEU A 130 12.83 -2.87 0.14
CA LEU A 130 11.56 -2.20 -0.19
C LEU A 130 11.77 -0.80 -0.74
N ASN A 131 12.63 -0.01 -0.11
CA ASN A 131 12.94 1.34 -0.57
C ASN A 131 13.56 1.34 -1.97
N LYS A 132 14.42 0.37 -2.29
CA LYS A 132 14.98 0.22 -3.65
C LYS A 132 13.91 -0.06 -4.71
N LEU A 133 12.87 -0.83 -4.36
CA LEU A 133 11.74 -1.07 -5.27
C LEU A 133 10.86 0.19 -5.49
N ASN A 134 10.84 1.10 -4.51
CA ASN A 134 10.13 2.37 -4.60
C ASN A 134 10.90 3.46 -5.37
N GLU A 135 12.20 3.27 -5.65
CA GLU A 135 13.09 4.28 -6.26
C GLU A 135 13.18 4.18 -7.78
N ASP A 136 12.56 3.19 -8.43
CA ASP A 136 12.53 3.07 -9.88
C ASP A 136 11.49 4.03 -10.49
N VAL A 137 11.70 5.36 -10.29
CA VAL A 137 10.99 6.43 -10.98
C VAL A 137 11.77 6.78 -12.24
N PHE A 138 11.06 6.91 -13.37
CA PHE A 138 11.67 7.24 -14.65
C PHE A 138 11.28 8.65 -15.07
N VAL A 139 12.16 9.30 -15.79
CA VAL A 139 11.95 10.62 -16.36
C VAL A 139 12.29 10.58 -17.84
N ARG A 140 11.56 11.35 -18.64
CA ARG A 140 11.77 11.45 -20.09
C ARG A 140 12.76 12.55 -20.39
N VAL A 141 13.88 12.17 -21.03
CA VAL A 141 14.94 13.10 -21.44
C VAL A 141 15.22 13.00 -22.94
N ILE A 142 15.77 14.07 -23.50
CA ILE A 142 16.30 14.07 -24.85
C ILE A 142 17.81 13.89 -24.75
N ARG A 143 18.35 12.80 -25.32
CA ARG A 143 19.79 12.51 -25.42
C ARG A 143 20.10 11.93 -26.81
N ASN A 144 21.18 12.35 -27.42
CA ASN A 144 21.59 11.94 -28.78
C ASN A 144 20.49 12.20 -29.85
N GLY A 145 19.65 13.22 -29.68
CA GLY A 145 18.53 13.54 -30.56
C GLY A 145 17.31 12.63 -30.41
N GLU A 146 17.31 11.70 -29.45
CA GLU A 146 16.20 10.77 -29.19
C GLU A 146 15.59 11.00 -27.80
N SER A 147 14.26 10.83 -27.72
CA SER A 147 13.56 10.85 -26.44
C SER A 147 13.68 9.51 -25.75
N LYS A 148 14.32 9.47 -24.55
CA LYS A 148 14.60 8.24 -23.78
C LYS A 148 14.02 8.35 -22.37
N LEU A 149 13.52 7.23 -21.83
CA LEU A 149 13.17 7.11 -20.42
C LEU A 149 14.40 6.65 -19.64
N ILE A 150 14.86 7.46 -18.68
CA ILE A 150 15.98 7.14 -17.80
C ILE A 150 15.53 7.17 -16.34
N LYS A 151 16.25 6.50 -15.44
CA LYS A 151 15.98 6.60 -14.00
C LYS A 151 16.28 8.01 -13.49
N VAL A 152 15.45 8.49 -12.56
CA VAL A 152 15.65 9.80 -11.92
C VAL A 152 17.06 9.98 -11.36
N GLY A 153 17.65 8.90 -10.81
CA GLY A 153 19.02 8.93 -10.28
C GLY A 153 20.12 9.10 -11.33
N ASP A 154 19.83 8.85 -12.62
CA ASP A 154 20.77 8.93 -13.74
C ASP A 154 20.65 10.26 -14.52
N VAL A 155 19.80 11.20 -14.05
CA VAL A 155 19.68 12.56 -14.58
C VAL A 155 20.90 13.36 -14.14
N VAL A 156 21.48 14.13 -15.08
CA VAL A 156 22.63 15.00 -14.84
C VAL A 156 22.32 16.45 -15.23
N CYS A 157 23.07 17.40 -14.71
CA CYS A 157 22.95 18.79 -15.16
C CYS A 157 23.25 18.86 -16.67
N GLY A 158 22.44 19.64 -17.41
CA GLY A 158 22.51 19.73 -18.87
C GLY A 158 21.54 18.82 -19.62
N ASP A 159 20.89 17.84 -18.98
CA ASP A 159 19.83 17.06 -19.60
C ASP A 159 18.64 17.95 -20.00
N ILE A 160 18.00 17.63 -21.11
CA ILE A 160 16.73 18.23 -21.51
C ILE A 160 15.60 17.29 -21.06
N VAL A 161 14.80 17.72 -20.07
CA VAL A 161 13.67 16.96 -19.55
C VAL A 161 12.39 17.45 -20.22
N VAL A 162 11.59 16.50 -20.70
CA VAL A 162 10.25 16.76 -21.25
C VAL A 162 9.23 16.61 -20.14
N LEU A 163 8.40 17.64 -19.94
CA LEU A 163 7.38 17.74 -18.89
C LEU A 163 5.98 17.54 -19.48
N GLN A 164 5.18 16.67 -18.87
CA GLN A 164 3.78 16.43 -19.23
C GLN A 164 2.91 16.46 -17.97
N SER A 165 1.62 16.76 -18.16
CA SER A 165 0.66 16.76 -17.07
C SER A 165 0.71 15.43 -16.29
N GLY A 166 0.83 15.51 -14.96
CA GLY A 166 0.97 14.37 -14.05
C GLY A 166 2.39 13.95 -13.73
N ASP A 167 3.40 14.51 -14.43
CA ASP A 167 4.80 14.18 -14.16
C ASP A 167 5.29 14.84 -12.86
N LYS A 168 6.12 14.09 -12.12
CA LYS A 168 6.91 14.64 -11.02
C LYS A 168 8.20 15.26 -11.55
N ILE A 169 8.46 16.49 -11.17
CA ILE A 169 9.70 17.18 -11.53
C ILE A 169 10.82 16.64 -10.64
N ALA A 170 11.82 16.01 -11.26
CA ALA A 170 12.85 15.24 -10.56
C ALA A 170 14.10 16.04 -10.17
N CYS A 171 14.28 17.25 -10.73
CA CYS A 171 15.45 18.09 -10.58
C CYS A 171 15.07 19.56 -10.81
N ASP A 172 15.93 20.50 -10.41
CA ASP A 172 15.67 21.90 -10.70
C ASP A 172 16.15 22.25 -12.12
N GLY A 173 15.29 22.90 -12.90
CA GLY A 173 15.58 23.24 -14.29
C GLY A 173 15.07 24.60 -14.71
N ARG A 174 15.74 25.17 -15.73
CA ARG A 174 15.34 26.36 -16.46
C ARG A 174 14.43 25.95 -17.61
N LEU A 175 13.21 26.47 -17.65
CA LEU A 175 12.27 26.20 -18.74
C LEU A 175 12.82 26.69 -20.08
N LEU A 176 12.75 25.85 -21.09
CA LEU A 176 13.09 26.14 -22.46
C LEU A 176 11.82 26.44 -23.27
N GLU A 177 10.78 25.64 -23.06
CA GLU A 177 9.47 25.79 -23.68
C GLU A 177 8.37 25.56 -22.65
N SER A 178 7.24 26.25 -22.79
CA SER A 178 6.05 26.07 -21.94
C SER A 178 4.79 26.33 -22.73
N PHE A 179 3.87 25.35 -22.77
CA PHE A 179 2.58 25.42 -23.44
C PHE A 179 1.47 25.20 -22.40
N ALA A 180 0.85 26.31 -21.95
CA ALA A 180 -0.15 26.30 -20.87
C ALA A 180 0.31 25.48 -19.63
N LEU A 181 1.62 25.51 -19.35
CA LEU A 181 2.24 24.73 -18.28
C LEU A 181 1.91 25.34 -16.93
N THR A 182 1.23 24.57 -16.07
CA THR A 182 1.02 24.95 -14.67
C THR A 182 1.64 23.88 -13.76
N VAL A 183 2.24 24.32 -12.65
CA VAL A 183 2.96 23.45 -11.71
C VAL A 183 2.40 23.65 -10.30
N ASP A 184 2.15 22.55 -9.61
CA ASP A 184 1.85 22.53 -8.18
C ASP A 184 3.17 22.58 -7.41
N GLU A 185 3.47 23.72 -6.80
CA GLU A 185 4.66 23.97 -5.99
C GLU A 185 4.39 23.95 -4.49
N SER A 186 3.22 23.45 -4.06
CA SER A 186 2.81 23.42 -2.65
C SER A 186 3.80 22.70 -1.72
N ALA A 187 4.52 21.70 -2.25
CA ALA A 187 5.54 20.97 -1.50
C ALA A 187 6.78 21.84 -1.14
N LEU A 188 7.03 22.91 -1.90
CA LEU A 188 8.18 23.79 -1.73
C LEU A 188 7.80 25.14 -1.11
N THR A 189 6.65 25.69 -1.50
CA THR A 189 6.19 27.02 -1.12
C THR A 189 5.17 27.03 0.01
N GLY A 190 4.47 25.91 0.23
CA GLY A 190 3.35 25.80 1.15
C GLY A 190 2.02 26.35 0.60
N GLU A 191 2.02 26.95 -0.60
CA GLU A 191 0.82 27.54 -1.22
C GLU A 191 0.10 26.51 -2.08
N SER A 192 -1.22 26.41 -1.96
CA SER A 192 -2.03 25.34 -2.59
C SER A 192 -2.49 25.68 -4.01
N HIS A 193 -2.13 26.83 -4.59
CA HIS A 193 -2.52 27.20 -5.95
C HIS A 193 -1.45 26.79 -6.96
N HIS A 194 -1.91 26.44 -8.16
CA HIS A 194 -1.02 26.09 -9.25
C HIS A 194 -0.40 27.36 -9.84
N VAL A 195 0.91 27.33 -10.09
CA VAL A 195 1.68 28.45 -10.65
C VAL A 195 1.81 28.28 -12.15
N GLU A 196 1.37 29.27 -12.93
CA GLU A 196 1.58 29.30 -14.37
C GLU A 196 3.05 29.56 -14.68
N LYS A 197 3.67 28.71 -15.49
CA LYS A 197 5.08 28.76 -15.84
C LYS A 197 5.29 29.36 -17.23
N LYS A 198 6.27 30.27 -17.34
CA LYS A 198 6.56 31.03 -18.56
C LYS A 198 8.05 30.94 -18.89
N ALA A 199 8.42 30.21 -19.94
CA ALA A 199 9.79 30.00 -20.37
C ALA A 199 10.49 31.34 -20.76
N ASP A 200 9.73 32.27 -21.35
CA ASP A 200 10.25 33.55 -21.84
C ASP A 200 10.42 34.65 -20.77
N ALA A 201 9.96 34.39 -19.52
CA ALA A 201 10.06 35.33 -18.43
C ALA A 201 11.53 35.60 -18.09
N LYS A 202 11.89 36.89 -17.97
CA LYS A 202 13.24 37.36 -17.63
C LYS A 202 13.20 38.05 -16.28
N PHE A 203 14.22 37.83 -15.49
CA PHE A 203 14.38 38.43 -14.18
C PHE A 203 15.78 39.04 -14.08
N ASP A 204 15.85 40.25 -13.61
CA ASP A 204 17.11 40.97 -13.36
C ASP A 204 17.44 40.98 -11.85
N ASP A 205 16.47 40.70 -11.01
CA ASP A 205 16.63 40.67 -9.55
C ASP A 205 17.02 39.25 -9.09
N GLU A 206 18.19 39.15 -8.46
CA GLU A 206 18.78 37.94 -7.91
C GLU A 206 18.06 37.46 -6.64
N THR A 207 17.30 38.32 -5.96
CA THR A 207 16.71 38.08 -4.64
C THR A 207 15.27 37.60 -4.71
N ILE A 208 14.70 37.41 -5.90
CA ILE A 208 13.32 36.92 -6.10
C ILE A 208 13.10 35.61 -5.37
N ALA A 209 12.00 35.52 -4.62
CA ALA A 209 11.63 34.32 -3.91
C ALA A 209 11.41 33.12 -4.87
N VAL A 210 11.69 31.91 -4.41
CA VAL A 210 11.59 30.68 -5.24
C VAL A 210 10.20 30.53 -5.85
N ALA A 211 9.13 30.88 -5.11
CA ALA A 211 7.75 30.83 -5.57
C ALA A 211 7.44 31.75 -6.77
N ASP A 212 8.16 32.86 -6.90
CA ASP A 212 7.91 33.88 -7.93
C ASP A 212 8.74 33.66 -9.22
N ARG A 213 9.64 32.69 -9.23
CA ARG A 213 10.48 32.34 -10.37
C ARG A 213 9.72 31.53 -11.40
N VAL A 214 8.80 32.15 -12.14
CA VAL A 214 7.91 31.46 -13.11
C VAL A 214 8.65 30.84 -14.30
N ASN A 215 9.93 31.14 -14.52
CA ASN A 215 10.76 30.57 -15.58
C ASN A 215 11.58 29.34 -15.15
N MET A 216 11.39 28.91 -13.90
CA MET A 216 12.05 27.74 -13.32
C MET A 216 11.02 26.66 -12.95
N ALA A 217 11.46 25.40 -12.95
CA ALA A 217 10.73 24.28 -12.43
C ALA A 217 11.60 23.56 -11.39
N TYR A 218 11.01 23.12 -10.27
CA TYR A 218 11.74 22.66 -9.10
C TYR A 218 11.50 21.20 -8.76
N SER A 219 12.54 20.55 -8.28
CA SER A 219 12.49 19.17 -7.77
C SER A 219 11.42 19.03 -6.68
N GLY A 220 10.67 17.91 -6.73
CA GLY A 220 9.65 17.60 -5.73
C GLY A 220 8.29 18.25 -5.99
N THR A 221 8.14 19.04 -7.05
CA THR A 221 6.89 19.64 -7.52
C THR A 221 6.25 18.81 -8.64
N TYR A 222 5.03 19.14 -9.07
CA TYR A 222 4.27 18.34 -10.04
C TYR A 222 3.68 19.20 -11.15
N VAL A 223 3.69 18.67 -12.37
CA VAL A 223 3.00 19.30 -13.51
C VAL A 223 1.50 19.09 -13.37
N ALA A 224 0.74 20.14 -13.09
CA ALA A 224 -0.70 20.10 -12.93
C ALA A 224 -1.42 20.05 -14.29
N SER A 225 -0.98 20.88 -15.26
CA SER A 225 -1.53 20.88 -16.62
C SER A 225 -0.49 21.40 -17.63
N GLY A 226 -0.77 21.18 -18.93
CA GLY A 226 0.08 21.63 -20.03
C GLY A 226 1.29 20.75 -20.27
N THR A 227 2.19 21.23 -21.10
CA THR A 227 3.45 20.56 -21.47
C THR A 227 4.59 21.57 -21.58
N GLY A 228 5.82 21.08 -21.46
CA GLY A 228 7.02 21.93 -21.59
C GLY A 228 8.30 21.13 -21.70
N SER A 229 9.40 21.84 -21.84
CA SER A 229 10.74 21.27 -21.73
C SER A 229 11.61 22.15 -20.82
N MET A 230 12.52 21.51 -20.08
CA MET A 230 13.45 22.23 -19.21
C MET A 230 14.89 21.70 -19.34
N LEU A 231 15.85 22.60 -19.19
CA LEU A 231 17.26 22.28 -19.02
C LEU A 231 17.56 22.06 -17.55
N VAL A 232 18.09 20.90 -17.20
CA VAL A 232 18.47 20.57 -15.83
C VAL A 232 19.65 21.41 -15.37
N CYS A 233 19.46 22.18 -14.29
CA CYS A 233 20.44 23.11 -13.76
C CYS A 233 21.05 22.66 -12.42
N ALA A 234 20.26 21.92 -11.59
CA ALA A 234 20.72 21.38 -10.32
C ALA A 234 20.13 20.00 -10.06
N VAL A 235 20.93 19.13 -9.45
CA VAL A 235 20.59 17.72 -9.14
C VAL A 235 20.87 17.39 -7.68
N GLY A 236 20.16 16.44 -7.12
CA GLY A 236 20.37 15.88 -5.79
C GLY A 236 20.34 16.93 -4.66
N LYS A 237 21.44 17.07 -3.91
CA LYS A 237 21.55 17.99 -2.77
C LYS A 237 21.53 19.48 -3.17
N GLU A 238 21.91 19.78 -4.39
CA GLU A 238 22.00 21.15 -4.89
C GLU A 238 20.64 21.70 -5.32
N THR A 239 19.59 20.87 -5.41
CA THR A 239 18.23 21.32 -5.67
C THR A 239 17.66 22.07 -4.46
N GLU A 240 16.69 22.97 -4.65
CA GLU A 240 16.02 23.68 -3.56
C GLU A 240 15.39 22.71 -2.56
N PHE A 241 14.75 21.66 -3.07
CA PHE A 241 14.20 20.57 -2.24
C PHE A 241 15.30 19.80 -1.49
N GLY A 242 16.44 19.56 -2.15
CA GLY A 242 17.58 18.86 -1.56
C GLY A 242 18.21 19.61 -0.39
N LYS A 243 18.26 20.94 -0.45
CA LYS A 243 18.74 21.81 0.64
C LYS A 243 17.84 21.70 1.87
N ILE A 244 16.50 21.74 1.67
CA ILE A 244 15.50 21.58 2.74
C ILE A 244 15.57 20.16 3.34
N ALA A 245 15.66 19.12 2.49
CA ALA A 245 15.70 17.72 2.94
C ALA A 245 16.97 17.42 3.77
N GLY A 246 18.08 18.08 3.48
CA GLY A 246 19.32 17.98 4.24
C GLY A 246 19.17 18.43 5.70
N GLU A 247 18.41 19.48 5.96
CA GLU A 247 18.11 19.99 7.30
C GLU A 247 17.11 19.13 8.07
N LEU A 248 16.15 18.49 7.37
CA LEU A 248 15.09 17.67 7.94
C LEU A 248 15.46 16.20 8.16
N SER A 249 16.63 15.75 7.72
CA SER A 249 17.03 14.32 7.75
C SER A 249 17.19 13.72 9.15
N SER A 250 16.89 14.46 10.23
CA SER A 250 16.90 14.01 11.64
C SER A 250 15.53 13.55 12.17
N SER A 251 14.46 13.56 11.37
CA SER A 251 13.13 13.17 11.86
C SER A 251 13.06 11.65 12.10
N LYS A 252 12.68 11.29 13.34
CA LYS A 252 12.47 9.91 13.79
C LYS A 252 11.34 9.26 12.98
N SER A 253 11.55 8.02 12.54
CA SER A 253 10.49 7.20 11.94
C SER A 253 9.27 7.13 12.87
N THR A 254 8.08 7.47 12.34
CA THR A 254 6.82 7.38 13.08
C THR A 254 6.47 5.92 13.35
N SER A 255 6.14 5.58 14.61
CA SER A 255 5.67 4.24 15.00
C SER A 255 4.29 3.94 14.40
N THR A 256 4.03 2.65 14.07
CA THR A 256 2.71 2.24 13.60
C THR A 256 1.69 2.21 14.75
N PRO A 257 0.37 2.35 14.48
CA PRO A 257 -0.68 2.26 15.50
C PRO A 257 -0.62 0.97 16.31
N LEU A 258 -0.26 -0.15 15.67
CA LEU A 258 -0.05 -1.43 16.34
C LEU A 258 1.14 -1.36 17.29
N GLN A 259 2.27 -0.80 16.84
CA GLN A 259 3.45 -0.62 17.69
C GLN A 259 3.14 0.23 18.92
N GLU A 260 2.33 1.30 18.77
CA GLU A 260 1.90 2.13 19.90
C GLU A 260 0.99 1.37 20.87
N LYS A 261 -0.01 0.62 20.35
CA LYS A 261 -0.89 -0.22 21.17
C LYS A 261 -0.10 -1.29 21.94
N LEU A 262 0.89 -1.90 21.29
CA LEU A 262 1.76 -2.91 21.91
C LEU A 262 2.72 -2.31 22.92
N SER A 263 3.25 -1.11 22.65
CA SER A 263 4.06 -0.37 23.63
C SER A 263 3.26 -0.04 24.91
N LYS A 264 2.00 0.40 24.75
CA LYS A 264 1.09 0.62 25.91
C LYS A 264 0.81 -0.67 26.67
N LEU A 265 0.58 -1.79 25.95
CA LEU A 265 0.38 -3.10 26.54
C LEU A 265 1.64 -3.54 27.30
N GLY A 266 2.82 -3.42 26.70
CA GLY A 266 4.11 -3.72 27.33
C GLY A 266 4.32 -2.93 28.62
N LYS A 267 4.01 -1.63 28.62
CA LYS A 267 4.07 -0.80 29.85
C LYS A 267 3.12 -1.31 30.95
N THR A 268 1.89 -1.67 30.58
CA THR A 268 0.90 -2.20 31.55
C THR A 268 1.39 -3.51 32.19
N ILE A 269 1.93 -4.41 31.37
CA ILE A 269 2.48 -5.69 31.82
C ILE A 269 3.72 -5.46 32.70
N ALA A 270 4.61 -4.54 32.31
CA ALA A 270 5.80 -4.20 33.10
C ALA A 270 5.43 -3.63 34.49
N ILE A 271 4.44 -2.75 34.57
CA ILE A 271 3.95 -2.21 35.87
C ILE A 271 3.35 -3.33 36.72
N ALA A 272 2.52 -4.20 36.13
CA ALA A 272 1.94 -5.34 36.84
C ALA A 272 3.03 -6.29 37.32
N GLY A 273 4.04 -6.62 36.49
CA GLY A 273 5.19 -7.44 36.86
C GLY A 273 6.02 -6.83 37.99
N ALA A 274 6.31 -5.53 37.91
CA ALA A 274 7.02 -4.81 38.96
C ALA A 274 6.25 -4.79 40.31
N SER A 275 4.92 -4.65 40.26
CA SER A 275 4.05 -4.70 41.43
C SER A 275 4.09 -6.08 42.11
N ILE A 276 4.04 -7.15 41.28
CA ILE A 276 4.14 -8.54 41.80
C ILE A 276 5.54 -8.82 42.35
N ALA A 277 6.58 -8.34 41.70
CA ALA A 277 7.95 -8.49 42.14
C ALA A 277 8.19 -7.81 43.52
N LEU A 278 7.64 -6.59 43.66
CA LEU A 278 7.68 -5.89 44.96
C LEU A 278 6.93 -6.66 46.06
N LEU A 279 5.77 -7.22 45.74
CA LEU A 279 5.01 -8.07 46.67
C LEU A 279 5.82 -9.30 47.06
N VAL A 280 6.47 -10.00 46.13
CA VAL A 280 7.34 -11.14 46.39
C VAL A 280 8.52 -10.74 47.31
N PHE A 281 9.15 -9.60 47.05
CA PHE A 281 10.21 -9.06 47.85
C PHE A 281 9.75 -8.84 49.30
N ILE A 282 8.61 -8.17 49.50
CA ILE A 282 8.03 -7.91 50.83
C ILE A 282 7.72 -9.22 51.57
N ILE A 283 7.12 -10.21 50.86
CA ILE A 283 6.80 -11.51 51.45
C ILE A 283 8.08 -12.22 51.94
N GLN A 284 9.12 -12.28 51.10
CA GLN A 284 10.39 -12.91 51.46
C GLN A 284 11.09 -12.18 52.59
N LEU A 285 11.15 -10.84 52.54
CA LEU A 285 11.74 -10.01 53.58
C LEU A 285 11.04 -10.24 54.95
N THR A 286 9.69 -10.21 54.93
CA THR A 286 8.89 -10.47 56.14
C THR A 286 9.17 -11.86 56.68
N ARG A 287 9.26 -12.87 55.86
CA ARG A 287 9.58 -14.23 56.22
C ARG A 287 10.97 -14.34 56.89
N TYR A 288 12.01 -13.71 56.28
CA TYR A 288 13.36 -13.71 56.83
C TYR A 288 13.42 -13.01 58.19
N ILE A 289 12.68 -11.92 58.40
CA ILE A 289 12.57 -11.21 59.66
C ILE A 289 11.88 -12.11 60.73
N VAL A 290 10.76 -12.73 60.39
CA VAL A 290 9.97 -13.59 61.31
C VAL A 290 10.72 -14.88 61.69
N THR A 291 11.56 -15.41 60.77
CA THR A 291 12.35 -16.62 61.05
C THR A 291 13.73 -16.34 61.63
N ASP A 292 14.02 -15.09 61.99
CA ASP A 292 15.32 -14.60 62.49
C ASP A 292 16.54 -14.93 61.60
N ASN A 293 16.26 -15.03 60.29
CA ASN A 293 17.23 -15.32 59.22
C ASN A 293 17.54 -14.09 58.36
N ALA A 294 17.25 -12.87 58.79
CA ALA A 294 17.42 -11.62 58.06
C ALA A 294 18.90 -11.18 58.00
N ASN A 295 19.73 -11.95 57.30
CA ASN A 295 21.10 -11.53 57.00
C ASN A 295 21.16 -10.83 55.61
N ILE A 296 22.24 -10.06 55.40
CA ILE A 296 22.43 -9.28 54.16
C ILE A 296 22.33 -10.19 52.91
N GLN A 297 22.86 -11.42 52.95
CA GLN A 297 22.85 -12.37 51.87
C GLN A 297 21.41 -12.76 51.45
N ASN A 298 20.56 -13.07 52.43
CA ASN A 298 19.16 -13.44 52.19
C ASN A 298 18.32 -12.28 51.63
N ILE A 299 18.57 -11.04 52.11
CA ILE A 299 17.92 -9.83 51.62
C ILE A 299 18.31 -9.57 50.15
N LEU A 300 19.61 -9.69 49.84
CA LEU A 300 20.10 -9.52 48.45
C LEU A 300 19.57 -10.60 47.51
N ASN A 301 19.48 -11.87 47.98
CA ASN A 301 18.87 -12.95 47.21
C ASN A 301 17.39 -12.71 46.96
N ALA A 302 16.64 -12.19 47.96
CA ALA A 302 15.24 -11.80 47.75
C ALA A 302 15.09 -10.67 46.73
N PHE A 303 16.04 -9.73 46.75
CA PHE A 303 16.06 -8.65 45.76
C PHE A 303 16.36 -9.15 44.33
N LEU A 304 17.39 -10.00 44.14
CA LEU A 304 17.70 -10.65 42.87
C LEU A 304 16.50 -11.38 42.29
N MET A 305 15.81 -12.16 43.13
CA MET A 305 14.58 -12.84 42.77
C MET A 305 13.53 -11.91 42.26
N SER A 306 13.35 -10.77 42.91
CA SER A 306 12.36 -9.79 42.49
C SER A 306 12.73 -9.16 41.14
N VAL A 307 14.01 -8.91 40.88
CA VAL A 307 14.49 -8.43 39.59
C VAL A 307 14.26 -9.48 38.48
N VAL A 308 14.59 -10.75 38.78
CA VAL A 308 14.36 -11.88 37.86
C VAL A 308 12.86 -12.01 37.49
N LEU A 309 11.97 -11.82 38.48
CA LEU A 309 10.52 -11.84 38.26
C LEU A 309 10.01 -10.69 37.37
N ILE A 310 10.61 -9.50 37.50
CA ILE A 310 10.31 -8.38 36.58
C ILE A 310 10.66 -8.77 35.13
N VAL A 311 11.83 -9.36 34.93
CA VAL A 311 12.30 -9.83 33.63
C VAL A 311 11.37 -10.94 33.06
N ALA A 312 10.94 -11.89 33.92
CA ALA A 312 10.01 -12.95 33.53
C ALA A 312 8.63 -12.41 33.10
N ALA A 313 8.20 -11.28 33.66
CA ALA A 313 6.90 -10.70 33.38
C ALA A 313 6.82 -9.99 32.02
N VAL A 314 7.94 -9.47 31.50
CA VAL A 314 7.94 -8.60 30.31
C VAL A 314 8.29 -9.35 29.04
N PRO A 315 7.43 -9.31 28.02
CA PRO A 315 7.71 -9.95 26.71
C PRO A 315 8.70 -9.10 25.90
N GLU A 316 10.00 -9.35 26.01
CA GLU A 316 11.08 -8.56 25.38
C GLU A 316 11.03 -8.58 23.84
N GLY A 317 10.64 -9.71 23.26
CA GLY A 317 10.59 -9.90 21.81
C GLY A 317 9.48 -9.17 21.08
N LEU A 318 8.46 -8.63 21.80
CA LEU A 318 7.22 -8.14 21.20
C LEU A 318 7.43 -7.04 20.13
N PRO A 319 8.12 -5.91 20.39
CA PRO A 319 8.30 -4.84 19.39
C PRO A 319 9.12 -5.29 18.19
N THR A 320 10.16 -6.07 18.44
CA THR A 320 11.09 -6.54 17.39
C THR A 320 10.43 -7.55 16.45
N ILE A 321 9.65 -8.50 17.00
CA ILE A 321 8.92 -9.50 16.20
C ILE A 321 7.87 -8.80 15.33
N VAL A 322 7.20 -7.76 15.83
CA VAL A 322 6.24 -6.97 15.04
C VAL A 322 6.94 -6.27 13.89
N ALA A 323 8.07 -5.59 14.13
CA ALA A 323 8.81 -4.91 13.08
C ALA A 323 9.30 -5.87 11.99
N VAL A 324 9.85 -7.03 12.37
CA VAL A 324 10.29 -8.08 11.43
C VAL A 324 9.11 -8.65 10.65
N SER A 325 7.99 -8.93 11.30
CA SER A 325 6.79 -9.48 10.67
C SER A 325 6.17 -8.50 9.67
N LEU A 326 6.07 -7.21 10.02
CA LEU A 326 5.63 -6.15 9.11
C LEU A 326 6.53 -6.08 7.88
N SER A 327 7.86 -6.04 8.07
CA SER A 327 8.82 -5.95 6.98
C SER A 327 8.75 -7.14 6.02
N ILE A 328 8.59 -8.35 6.53
CA ILE A 328 8.49 -9.55 5.69
C ILE A 328 7.12 -9.62 4.98
N ASN A 329 6.06 -9.21 5.66
CA ASN A 329 4.73 -9.16 5.04
C ASN A 329 4.68 -8.16 3.89
N THR A 330 5.28 -6.98 4.05
CA THR A 330 5.37 -5.99 2.96
C THR A 330 6.18 -6.50 1.78
N LEU A 331 7.27 -7.24 2.00
CA LEU A 331 8.00 -7.92 0.92
C LEU A 331 7.16 -8.98 0.19
N ARG A 332 6.31 -9.72 0.92
CA ARG A 332 5.37 -10.68 0.31
C ARG A 332 4.30 -9.97 -0.51
N MET A 333 3.72 -8.89 0.02
CA MET A 333 2.75 -8.07 -0.70
C MET A 333 3.35 -7.51 -1.99
N ALA A 334 4.59 -7.03 -1.98
CA ALA A 334 5.30 -6.55 -3.16
C ALA A 334 5.52 -7.66 -4.21
N LYS A 335 5.82 -8.89 -3.80
CA LYS A 335 5.89 -10.05 -4.71
C LYS A 335 4.55 -10.38 -5.35
N GLU A 336 3.45 -10.15 -4.65
CA GLU A 336 2.07 -10.29 -5.12
C GLU A 336 1.57 -9.00 -5.82
N LYS A 337 2.47 -8.15 -6.30
CA LYS A 337 2.20 -6.94 -7.05
C LYS A 337 1.58 -5.77 -6.24
N ALA A 338 1.47 -5.87 -4.92
CA ALA A 338 1.04 -4.77 -4.05
C ALA A 338 2.27 -4.16 -3.35
N LEU A 339 2.80 -3.06 -3.88
CA LEU A 339 3.97 -2.36 -3.35
C LEU A 339 3.57 -1.42 -2.23
N VAL A 340 3.94 -1.74 -1.00
CA VAL A 340 3.62 -0.95 0.18
C VAL A 340 4.70 0.12 0.40
N LYS A 341 4.33 1.40 0.34
CA LYS A 341 5.24 2.54 0.60
C LYS A 341 5.37 2.83 2.10
N LYS A 342 4.27 2.76 2.85
CA LYS A 342 4.24 2.99 4.29
C LYS A 342 3.92 1.71 5.05
N LEU A 343 4.76 1.29 5.99
CA LEU A 343 4.56 0.06 6.77
C LEU A 343 3.20 0.01 7.47
N VAL A 344 2.69 1.15 7.92
CA VAL A 344 1.36 1.28 8.56
C VAL A 344 0.26 0.76 7.64
N ALA A 345 0.36 1.01 6.33
CA ALA A 345 -0.67 0.61 5.37
C ALA A 345 -0.81 -0.92 5.27
N SER A 346 0.28 -1.70 5.47
CA SER A 346 0.22 -3.17 5.47
C SER A 346 -0.63 -3.75 6.61
N GLU A 347 -0.76 -3.01 7.69
CA GLU A 347 -1.63 -3.33 8.83
C GLU A 347 -3.05 -2.82 8.58
N THR A 348 -3.17 -1.52 8.21
CA THR A 348 -4.45 -0.81 8.08
C THR A 348 -5.32 -1.41 6.99
N ILE A 349 -4.72 -1.89 5.87
CA ILE A 349 -5.45 -2.54 4.78
C ILE A 349 -6.25 -3.77 5.25
N GLY A 350 -5.76 -4.49 6.27
CA GLY A 350 -6.47 -5.61 6.88
C GLY A 350 -7.71 -5.21 7.69
N CYS A 351 -7.81 -3.95 8.08
CA CYS A 351 -8.92 -3.38 8.85
C CYS A 351 -9.96 -2.70 7.95
N VAL A 352 -9.69 -2.56 6.65
CA VAL A 352 -10.58 -1.89 5.69
C VAL A 352 -11.94 -2.57 5.66
N ASN A 353 -12.99 -1.75 5.81
CA ASN A 353 -14.39 -2.15 5.71
C ASN A 353 -15.17 -1.40 4.63
N VAL A 354 -14.58 -0.32 4.06
CA VAL A 354 -15.11 0.37 2.90
C VAL A 354 -14.00 0.58 1.89
N ILE A 355 -14.23 0.22 0.64
CA ILE A 355 -13.35 0.50 -0.50
C ILE A 355 -14.07 1.48 -1.41
N CYS A 356 -13.52 2.67 -1.58
CA CYS A 356 -13.93 3.62 -2.58
C CYS A 356 -13.05 3.41 -3.81
N SER A 357 -13.63 2.90 -4.91
CA SER A 357 -12.89 2.58 -6.12
C SER A 357 -13.22 3.56 -7.23
N ASP A 358 -12.19 4.07 -7.92
CA ASP A 358 -12.41 4.67 -9.23
C ASP A 358 -12.81 3.57 -10.23
N LYS A 359 -13.55 3.95 -11.26
CA LYS A 359 -13.95 3.03 -12.33
C LYS A 359 -12.81 2.78 -13.29
N THR A 360 -12.31 3.89 -13.91
CA THR A 360 -11.36 3.85 -15.01
C THR A 360 -9.99 3.34 -14.55
N GLY A 361 -9.40 2.42 -15.30
CA GLY A 361 -8.09 1.87 -15.00
C GLY A 361 -8.01 0.94 -13.77
N THR A 362 -9.03 0.96 -12.88
CA THR A 362 -9.10 0.10 -11.69
C THR A 362 -10.07 -1.08 -11.88
N LEU A 363 -11.34 -0.79 -12.15
CA LEU A 363 -12.36 -1.82 -12.42
C LEU A 363 -12.35 -2.20 -13.91
N THR A 364 -11.99 -1.26 -14.77
CA THR A 364 -11.89 -1.43 -16.22
C THR A 364 -10.43 -1.47 -16.68
N GLN A 365 -10.21 -1.86 -17.94
CA GLN A 365 -8.87 -2.03 -18.51
C GLN A 365 -8.17 -0.71 -18.86
N ASN A 366 -8.88 0.44 -18.84
CA ASN A 366 -8.45 1.73 -19.35
C ASN A 366 -8.03 1.64 -20.84
N LYS A 367 -8.73 0.83 -21.59
CA LYS A 367 -8.46 0.58 -23.00
C LYS A 367 -9.77 0.54 -23.76
N MET A 368 -10.05 1.59 -24.54
CA MET A 368 -11.20 1.58 -25.42
C MET A 368 -11.10 0.41 -26.39
N THR A 369 -12.18 -0.36 -26.50
CA THR A 369 -12.26 -1.56 -27.33
C THR A 369 -13.61 -1.61 -28.03
N VAL A 370 -13.63 -2.04 -29.29
CA VAL A 370 -14.87 -2.33 -30.00
C VAL A 370 -15.47 -3.60 -29.43
N VAL A 371 -16.66 -3.48 -28.82
CA VAL A 371 -17.35 -4.59 -28.14
C VAL A 371 -18.50 -5.17 -28.93
N GLY A 372 -18.83 -4.56 -30.06
CA GLY A 372 -19.87 -5.03 -30.96
C GLY A 372 -20.28 -3.95 -31.97
N GLY A 373 -21.36 -4.22 -32.72
CA GLY A 373 -21.91 -3.32 -33.71
C GLY A 373 -22.26 -4.07 -34.98
N GLU A 374 -22.68 -3.35 -36.00
CA GLU A 374 -22.84 -3.83 -37.37
C GLU A 374 -21.54 -3.55 -38.14
N LEU A 375 -20.62 -4.53 -38.12
CA LEU A 375 -19.23 -4.41 -38.62
C LEU A 375 -19.17 -4.87 -40.10
N THR A 376 -19.12 -3.92 -41.02
CA THR A 376 -19.00 -4.17 -42.47
C THR A 376 -17.57 -3.85 -42.96
N ASP A 377 -17.20 -4.34 -44.15
CA ASP A 377 -15.90 -4.02 -44.75
C ASP A 377 -15.77 -2.51 -45.05
N GLU A 378 -16.87 -1.88 -45.48
CA GLU A 378 -16.95 -0.43 -45.74
C GLU A 378 -16.71 0.36 -44.46
N LEU A 379 -17.26 -0.09 -43.29
CA LEU A 379 -17.03 0.54 -42.00
C LEU A 379 -15.54 0.47 -41.61
N PHE A 380 -14.87 -0.66 -41.83
CA PHE A 380 -13.43 -0.78 -41.53
C PHE A 380 -12.59 0.09 -42.45
N LEU A 381 -12.95 0.20 -43.75
CA LEU A 381 -12.28 1.09 -44.68
C LEU A 381 -12.46 2.56 -44.28
N ASN A 382 -13.68 2.96 -43.92
CA ASN A 382 -14.02 4.29 -43.36
C ASN A 382 -13.20 4.55 -42.10
N SER A 383 -13.16 3.58 -41.13
CA SER A 383 -12.38 3.71 -39.91
C SER A 383 -10.88 3.91 -40.14
N CYS A 384 -10.31 3.30 -41.18
CA CYS A 384 -8.91 3.45 -41.56
C CYS A 384 -8.61 4.81 -42.22
N LEU A 385 -9.45 5.28 -43.13
CA LEU A 385 -9.24 6.50 -43.92
C LEU A 385 -9.69 7.75 -43.18
N ASN A 386 -10.82 7.69 -42.50
CA ASN A 386 -11.43 8.79 -41.77
C ASN A 386 -11.01 8.79 -40.29
N SER A 387 -9.70 8.87 -40.02
CA SER A 387 -9.16 8.87 -38.65
C SER A 387 -7.83 9.61 -38.57
N THR A 388 -7.63 10.34 -37.47
CA THR A 388 -6.39 11.07 -37.15
C THR A 388 -5.44 10.24 -36.25
N ALA A 389 -5.91 9.11 -35.76
CA ALA A 389 -5.12 8.26 -34.87
C ALA A 389 -4.04 7.45 -35.61
N ASP A 390 -2.98 7.06 -34.89
CA ASP A 390 -1.89 6.20 -35.37
C ASP A 390 -1.47 5.19 -34.30
N ILE A 391 -0.87 4.09 -34.73
CA ILE A 391 -0.33 3.05 -33.82
C ILE A 391 1.11 2.77 -34.25
N ASN A 392 2.06 3.24 -33.44
CA ASN A 392 3.49 3.03 -33.67
C ASN A 392 4.07 2.14 -32.56
N ASP A 393 4.65 0.98 -32.93
CA ASP A 393 5.26 0.01 -32.02
C ASP A 393 4.36 -0.37 -30.82
N GLY A 394 3.05 -0.51 -31.08
CA GLY A 394 2.06 -0.83 -30.05
C GLY A 394 1.65 0.35 -29.15
N LYS A 395 2.16 1.56 -29.40
CA LYS A 395 1.73 2.79 -28.72
C LYS A 395 0.65 3.48 -29.52
N PHE A 396 -0.42 3.84 -28.82
CA PHE A 396 -1.55 4.58 -29.40
C PHE A 396 -1.24 6.07 -29.44
N ILE A 397 -1.46 6.70 -30.59
CA ILE A 397 -1.29 8.14 -30.83
C ILE A 397 -2.62 8.70 -31.33
N GLY A 398 -3.16 9.71 -30.65
CA GLY A 398 -4.42 10.34 -30.98
C GLY A 398 -5.60 9.90 -30.08
N ASN A 399 -6.82 10.07 -30.56
CA ASN A 399 -8.04 9.79 -29.81
C ASN A 399 -8.18 8.29 -29.48
N PRO A 400 -8.35 7.90 -28.18
CA PRO A 400 -8.48 6.48 -27.80
C PRO A 400 -9.61 5.73 -28.52
N THR A 401 -10.71 6.41 -28.82
CA THR A 401 -11.84 5.84 -29.56
C THR A 401 -11.44 5.50 -31.02
N GLU A 402 -10.68 6.39 -31.67
CA GLU A 402 -10.16 6.14 -33.01
C GLU A 402 -9.10 5.05 -33.02
N CYS A 403 -8.24 5.00 -31.99
CA CYS A 403 -7.27 3.91 -31.83
C CYS A 403 -7.96 2.55 -31.68
N ALA A 404 -9.11 2.47 -30.97
CA ALA A 404 -9.90 1.26 -30.83
C ALA A 404 -10.46 0.78 -32.21
N LEU A 405 -10.91 1.72 -33.04
CA LEU A 405 -11.37 1.42 -34.40
C LEU A 405 -10.25 0.85 -35.27
N LEU A 406 -9.05 1.46 -35.24
CA LEU A 406 -7.88 0.98 -35.98
C LEU A 406 -7.41 -0.40 -35.51
N VAL A 407 -7.49 -0.69 -34.21
CA VAL A 407 -7.18 -2.03 -33.67
C VAL A 407 -8.22 -3.04 -34.16
N SER A 408 -9.50 -2.68 -34.12
CA SER A 408 -10.58 -3.56 -34.66
C SER A 408 -10.41 -3.83 -36.13
N ALA A 409 -10.14 -2.82 -36.94
CA ALA A 409 -9.87 -2.96 -38.38
C ALA A 409 -8.68 -3.93 -38.61
N LYS A 410 -7.58 -3.76 -37.88
CA LYS A 410 -6.42 -4.66 -37.98
C LYS A 410 -6.77 -6.11 -37.62
N ASN A 411 -7.59 -6.34 -36.61
CA ASN A 411 -8.03 -7.68 -36.24
C ASN A 411 -8.92 -8.34 -37.31
N HIS A 412 -9.54 -7.53 -38.14
CA HIS A 412 -10.33 -7.99 -39.32
C HIS A 412 -9.53 -7.93 -40.63
N ASN A 413 -8.19 -7.92 -40.55
CA ASN A 413 -7.25 -7.94 -41.69
C ASN A 413 -7.19 -6.65 -42.51
N PHE A 414 -7.65 -5.53 -42.01
CA PHE A 414 -7.49 -4.21 -42.60
C PHE A 414 -6.21 -3.54 -42.09
N ASP A 415 -5.16 -3.48 -42.94
CA ASP A 415 -3.93 -2.75 -42.62
C ASP A 415 -4.10 -1.27 -42.92
N TYR A 416 -4.43 -0.46 -41.91
CA TYR A 416 -4.70 0.96 -42.12
C TYR A 416 -3.50 1.74 -42.69
N LYS A 417 -2.25 1.33 -42.42
CA LYS A 417 -1.06 2.01 -42.99
C LYS A 417 -0.99 1.79 -44.49
N LYS A 418 -1.23 0.56 -44.94
CA LYS A 418 -1.28 0.21 -46.36
C LYS A 418 -2.45 0.92 -47.02
N ILE A 419 -3.65 0.86 -46.43
CA ILE A 419 -4.87 1.50 -46.98
C ILE A 419 -4.65 3.01 -47.11
N ARG A 420 -4.09 3.70 -46.14
CA ARG A 420 -3.78 5.13 -46.21
C ARG A 420 -2.74 5.45 -47.28
N SER A 421 -1.78 4.56 -47.55
CA SER A 421 -0.76 4.77 -48.57
C SER A 421 -1.30 4.55 -49.98
N GLU A 422 -2.37 3.79 -50.14
CA GLU A 422 -3.01 3.47 -51.44
C GLU A 422 -4.09 4.51 -51.84
N HIS A 423 -4.53 5.40 -50.95
CA HIS A 423 -5.59 6.38 -51.17
C HIS A 423 -5.08 7.80 -50.93
N GLU A 424 -5.33 8.66 -51.91
CA GLU A 424 -5.01 10.10 -51.82
C GLU A 424 -6.15 10.84 -51.08
N ILE A 425 -5.84 11.44 -49.94
CA ILE A 425 -6.80 12.24 -49.16
C ILE A 425 -6.91 13.62 -49.81
N VAL A 426 -8.14 13.96 -50.24
CA VAL A 426 -8.43 15.25 -50.89
C VAL A 426 -8.79 16.32 -49.85
N GLU A 427 -9.63 15.98 -48.86
CA GLU A 427 -10.14 16.90 -47.87
C GLU A 427 -10.43 16.19 -46.56
N VAL A 428 -10.24 16.88 -45.43
CA VAL A 428 -10.61 16.38 -44.10
C VAL A 428 -11.35 17.47 -43.35
N ILE A 429 -12.59 17.17 -42.95
CA ILE A 429 -13.36 18.00 -42.02
C ILE A 429 -13.22 17.34 -40.64
N PRO A 430 -12.45 17.96 -39.69
CA PRO A 430 -12.20 17.35 -38.39
C PRO A 430 -13.47 17.30 -37.52
N PHE A 431 -13.47 16.41 -36.55
CA PHE A 431 -14.56 16.30 -35.58
C PHE A 431 -14.73 17.61 -34.78
N SER A 432 -15.97 18.09 -34.69
CA SER A 432 -16.32 19.17 -33.79
C SER A 432 -17.48 18.75 -32.85
N SER A 433 -17.53 19.35 -31.65
CA SER A 433 -18.59 19.07 -30.68
C SER A 433 -19.95 19.66 -31.14
N GLU A 434 -19.94 20.62 -32.03
CA GLU A 434 -21.14 21.27 -32.59
C GLU A 434 -21.77 20.40 -33.67
N THR A 435 -20.94 19.94 -34.61
CA THR A 435 -21.39 19.10 -35.74
C THR A 435 -21.50 17.62 -35.38
N LYS A 436 -20.82 17.16 -34.33
CA LYS A 436 -20.75 15.78 -33.83
C LYS A 436 -20.37 14.73 -34.91
N ARG A 437 -19.65 15.16 -35.94
CA ARG A 437 -19.21 14.30 -37.07
C ARG A 437 -17.83 14.68 -37.56
N MET A 438 -17.17 13.74 -38.21
CA MET A 438 -15.92 13.90 -38.96
C MET A 438 -16.13 13.37 -40.39
N MET A 439 -15.57 14.02 -41.37
CA MET A 439 -15.67 13.58 -42.78
C MET A 439 -14.30 13.64 -43.44
N THR A 440 -14.04 12.66 -44.34
CA THR A 440 -12.80 12.59 -45.10
C THR A 440 -13.15 12.19 -46.56
N THR A 441 -12.73 13.01 -47.50
CA THR A 441 -12.89 12.75 -48.94
C THR A 441 -11.58 12.20 -49.48
N VAL A 442 -11.65 11.05 -50.13
CA VAL A 442 -10.51 10.39 -50.74
C VAL A 442 -10.73 10.15 -52.21
N LYS A 443 -9.64 10.10 -52.98
CA LYS A 443 -9.64 9.79 -54.38
C LYS A 443 -9.55 8.27 -54.57
N THR A 444 -10.51 7.72 -55.27
CA THR A 444 -10.56 6.29 -55.64
C THR A 444 -10.35 6.11 -57.12
N LYS A 445 -10.21 4.88 -57.61
CA LYS A 445 -10.03 4.58 -59.05
C LYS A 445 -11.25 5.00 -59.88
N ASP A 446 -12.42 5.03 -59.25
CA ASP A 446 -13.70 5.25 -59.90
C ASP A 446 -14.28 6.67 -59.63
N GLY A 447 -13.53 7.56 -58.99
CA GLY A 447 -13.95 8.92 -58.67
C GLY A 447 -13.49 9.39 -57.28
N THR A 448 -14.31 10.16 -56.58
CA THR A 448 -14.11 10.55 -55.20
C THR A 448 -15.14 9.92 -54.28
N THR A 449 -14.71 9.47 -53.12
CA THR A 449 -15.57 8.90 -52.06
C THR A 449 -15.41 9.70 -50.78
N THR A 450 -16.55 10.14 -50.22
CA THR A 450 -16.57 10.83 -48.93
C THR A 450 -17.02 9.86 -47.84
N TYR A 451 -16.18 9.70 -46.80
CA TYR A 451 -16.45 8.89 -45.64
C TYR A 451 -16.89 9.81 -44.50
N ALA A 452 -17.98 9.49 -43.82
CA ALA A 452 -18.50 10.19 -42.66
C ALA A 452 -18.55 9.25 -41.46
N LYS A 453 -18.18 9.74 -40.28
CA LYS A 453 -18.40 9.05 -38.99
C LYS A 453 -18.82 10.07 -37.93
N GLY A 454 -19.65 9.65 -36.96
CA GLY A 454 -20.11 10.56 -35.95
C GLY A 454 -21.12 9.94 -34.98
N SER A 455 -21.84 10.83 -34.27
CA SER A 455 -22.94 10.37 -33.42
C SER A 455 -24.04 9.73 -34.28
N PRO A 456 -24.64 8.64 -33.76
CA PRO A 456 -25.65 7.91 -34.55
C PRO A 456 -26.77 8.80 -35.04
N GLU A 457 -27.27 9.70 -34.21
CA GLU A 457 -28.37 10.59 -34.56
C GLU A 457 -28.04 11.45 -35.80
N VAL A 458 -26.82 12.02 -35.84
CA VAL A 458 -26.37 12.89 -36.91
C VAL A 458 -26.11 12.10 -38.21
N ILE A 459 -25.47 10.93 -38.10
CA ILE A 459 -25.15 10.13 -39.28
C ILE A 459 -26.39 9.48 -39.87
N LEU A 460 -27.33 8.97 -39.09
CA LEU A 460 -28.58 8.39 -39.54
C LEU A 460 -29.48 9.44 -40.21
N ASP A 461 -29.44 10.70 -39.74
CA ASP A 461 -30.17 11.82 -40.38
C ASP A 461 -29.59 12.20 -41.76
N MET A 462 -28.33 11.82 -42.06
CA MET A 462 -27.66 12.07 -43.35
C MET A 462 -27.79 10.90 -44.32
N CYS A 463 -28.34 9.76 -43.90
CA CYS A 463 -28.46 8.56 -44.70
C CYS A 463 -29.87 8.39 -45.30
N ASP A 464 -29.93 7.86 -46.52
CA ASP A 464 -31.17 7.47 -47.14
C ASP A 464 -31.62 6.09 -46.59
N LEU A 465 -32.40 6.09 -45.51
CA LEU A 465 -32.90 4.89 -44.88
C LEU A 465 -34.43 4.90 -44.82
N SER A 466 -35.04 3.75 -45.04
CA SER A 466 -36.48 3.59 -44.79
C SER A 466 -36.78 3.70 -43.28
N VAL A 467 -38.00 4.12 -42.95
CA VAL A 467 -38.42 4.23 -41.55
C VAL A 467 -38.26 2.95 -40.76
N GLU A 468 -38.48 1.79 -41.41
CA GLU A 468 -38.37 0.47 -40.80
C GLU A 468 -36.90 0.09 -40.54
N GLU A 469 -36.00 0.34 -41.48
CA GLU A 469 -34.55 0.10 -41.36
C GLU A 469 -33.96 0.99 -40.25
N ARG A 470 -34.31 2.28 -40.29
CA ARG A 470 -33.84 3.23 -39.23
C ARG A 470 -34.28 2.81 -37.85
N ALA A 471 -35.55 2.45 -37.66
CA ALA A 471 -36.07 2.02 -36.35
C ALA A 471 -35.35 0.76 -35.85
N LYS A 472 -35.03 -0.19 -36.72
CA LYS A 472 -34.26 -1.39 -36.34
C LYS A 472 -32.84 -1.08 -35.94
N ILE A 473 -32.15 -0.18 -36.63
CA ILE A 473 -30.79 0.25 -36.31
C ILE A 473 -30.79 1.01 -34.95
N GLU A 474 -31.75 1.92 -34.79
CA GLU A 474 -31.88 2.69 -33.53
C GLU A 474 -32.16 1.77 -32.33
N GLU A 475 -32.97 0.71 -32.46
CA GLU A 475 -33.21 -0.26 -31.42
C GLU A 475 -31.91 -0.99 -31.01
N GLN A 476 -31.11 -1.43 -31.97
CA GLN A 476 -29.80 -2.06 -31.72
C GLN A 476 -28.83 -1.09 -31.05
N ILE A 477 -28.77 0.15 -31.49
CA ILE A 477 -27.92 1.19 -30.90
C ILE A 477 -28.31 1.43 -29.44
N VAL A 478 -29.59 1.55 -29.14
CA VAL A 478 -30.10 1.74 -27.77
C VAL A 478 -29.73 0.56 -26.88
N GLU A 479 -29.71 -0.67 -27.41
CA GLU A 479 -29.28 -1.84 -26.62
C GLU A 479 -27.80 -1.73 -26.18
N TYR A 480 -26.90 -1.31 -27.08
CA TYR A 480 -25.49 -1.08 -26.75
C TYR A 480 -25.31 0.13 -25.83
N GLN A 481 -26.07 1.20 -26.01
CA GLN A 481 -26.04 2.38 -25.14
C GLN A 481 -26.51 2.02 -23.69
N LYS A 482 -27.52 1.16 -23.54
CA LYS A 482 -27.96 0.63 -22.23
C LYS A 482 -26.83 -0.14 -21.53
N ARG A 483 -25.93 -0.78 -22.28
CA ARG A 483 -24.73 -1.45 -21.78
C ARG A 483 -23.52 -0.50 -21.62
N ALA A 484 -23.78 0.83 -21.63
CA ALA A 484 -22.77 1.87 -21.46
C ALA A 484 -21.70 1.93 -22.56
N ALA A 485 -21.96 1.37 -23.74
CA ALA A 485 -21.08 1.51 -24.89
C ALA A 485 -21.33 2.84 -25.61
N ARG A 486 -20.25 3.50 -26.02
CA ARG A 486 -20.29 4.63 -26.91
C ARG A 486 -20.50 4.10 -28.33
N VAL A 487 -21.58 4.50 -28.99
CA VAL A 487 -21.85 4.09 -30.38
C VAL A 487 -21.40 5.17 -31.34
N ILE A 488 -20.71 4.78 -32.39
CA ILE A 488 -20.31 5.61 -33.51
C ILE A 488 -20.90 4.97 -34.77
N ALA A 489 -21.61 5.77 -35.57
CA ALA A 489 -22.16 5.39 -36.85
C ALA A 489 -21.25 5.83 -38.02
N PHE A 490 -21.31 5.12 -39.11
CA PHE A 490 -20.49 5.30 -40.29
C PHE A 490 -21.37 5.33 -41.55
N ALA A 491 -20.99 6.21 -42.49
CA ALA A 491 -21.65 6.30 -43.77
C ALA A 491 -20.64 6.72 -44.85
N SER A 492 -20.94 6.40 -46.12
CA SER A 492 -20.11 6.78 -47.24
C SER A 492 -20.96 7.20 -48.46
N ALA A 493 -20.39 8.04 -49.34
CA ALA A 493 -20.98 8.41 -50.61
C ALA A 493 -19.94 8.43 -51.71
N ASN A 494 -20.26 7.88 -52.86
CA ASN A 494 -19.47 7.97 -54.06
C ASN A 494 -19.93 9.20 -54.88
N GLU A 495 -18.98 9.99 -55.35
CA GLU A 495 -19.25 11.23 -56.10
C GLU A 495 -20.04 12.33 -55.37
N CYS A 496 -19.61 12.72 -54.18
CA CYS A 496 -20.07 13.96 -53.56
C CYS A 496 -19.51 15.16 -54.36
N ARG A 497 -20.33 15.83 -55.21
CA ARG A 497 -20.01 17.14 -55.77
C ARG A 497 -20.10 18.17 -54.65
N ILE A 498 -18.96 18.69 -54.26
CA ILE A 498 -18.88 19.88 -53.44
C ILE A 498 -19.35 21.06 -54.31
N ASN A 499 -20.60 21.47 -54.21
CA ASN A 499 -21.05 22.70 -54.87
C ASN A 499 -20.49 23.91 -54.14
N ASP A 500 -19.41 24.44 -54.67
CA ASP A 500 -18.86 25.73 -54.28
C ASP A 500 -19.74 26.84 -54.92
N GLU A 501 -20.87 27.19 -54.30
CA GLU A 501 -21.70 28.34 -54.69
C GLU A 501 -21.18 29.64 -54.08
N SER A 502 -19.94 30.02 -54.35
CA SER A 502 -19.43 31.36 -54.03
C SER A 502 -18.57 32.00 -55.15
N THR A 503 -18.85 31.67 -56.43
CA THR A 503 -18.29 32.47 -57.56
C THR A 503 -19.36 32.66 -58.62
N ASN A 504 -20.29 33.59 -58.40
CA ASN A 504 -20.88 34.46 -59.45
C ASN A 504 -21.87 35.45 -58.80
N HIS A 505 -21.39 36.60 -58.38
CA HIS A 505 -22.17 37.80 -58.38
C HIS A 505 -21.33 38.90 -59.00
N ASP A 506 -21.88 39.34 -60.14
CA ASP A 506 -21.43 40.33 -61.04
C ASP A 506 -20.94 41.63 -60.38
N ALA A 507 -19.85 42.09 -60.96
CA ALA A 507 -19.42 43.48 -60.88
C ALA A 507 -20.53 44.42 -61.40
N ASN A 508 -21.23 45.17 -60.60
CA ASN A 508 -21.50 46.57 -60.79
C ASN A 508 -22.28 47.21 -59.61
N LYS A 509 -21.69 48.27 -59.15
CA LYS A 509 -22.10 49.59 -58.66
C LYS A 509 -21.61 49.97 -57.29
N ASN A 510 -20.65 50.90 -57.42
CA ASN A 510 -20.39 52.14 -56.74
C ASN A 510 -21.05 52.46 -55.37
N ASN A 511 -20.14 52.91 -54.48
CA ASN A 511 -20.28 53.98 -53.50
C ASN A 511 -21.11 53.68 -52.24
N ASP A 512 -20.48 53.47 -51.12
CA ASP A 512 -20.27 54.56 -50.12
C ASP A 512 -19.39 54.12 -48.96
N ILE A 513 -18.60 55.09 -48.56
CA ILE A 513 -17.56 55.03 -47.52
C ILE A 513 -18.20 55.15 -46.13
N ASN A 514 -17.60 54.48 -45.14
CA ASN A 514 -17.73 54.66 -43.70
C ASN A 514 -18.77 53.76 -42.99
N ALA A 515 -18.23 52.70 -42.33
CA ALA A 515 -18.51 52.42 -40.91
C ALA A 515 -17.66 51.27 -40.39
N GLU A 516 -16.68 51.64 -39.61
CA GLU A 516 -16.12 50.98 -38.40
C GLU A 516 -15.98 49.47 -38.28
N LYS A 517 -14.72 49.08 -38.21
CA LYS A 517 -14.12 48.09 -37.28
C LYS A 517 -15.08 47.41 -36.29
N ASN A 518 -15.36 46.17 -36.56
CA ASN A 518 -15.41 45.04 -35.59
C ASN A 518 -16.20 43.89 -36.22
N LYS A 519 -15.56 42.97 -36.90
CA LYS A 519 -15.97 41.56 -37.02
C LYS A 519 -14.75 40.71 -37.29
N GLY A 520 -14.32 40.08 -36.17
CA GLY A 520 -13.43 38.94 -36.24
C GLY A 520 -14.15 37.78 -36.93
N ILE A 521 -13.43 37.18 -37.79
CA ILE A 521 -13.41 35.77 -38.19
C ILE A 521 -14.74 35.03 -38.04
N ASP A 522 -15.59 35.11 -39.04
CA ASP A 522 -16.64 34.16 -39.34
C ASP A 522 -16.66 33.96 -40.87
N ASN A 523 -15.75 33.12 -41.34
CA ASN A 523 -15.82 32.54 -42.69
C ASN A 523 -15.59 31.04 -42.57
N TYR A 524 -16.54 30.37 -41.93
CA TYR A 524 -16.80 28.97 -42.17
C TYR A 524 -17.97 28.96 -43.18
N SER A 525 -17.62 28.69 -44.46
CA SER A 525 -18.59 28.34 -45.48
C SER A 525 -19.42 27.17 -44.94
N GLU A 526 -20.74 27.40 -44.76
CA GLU A 526 -21.71 26.34 -44.49
C GLU A 526 -21.70 25.38 -45.68
N PHE A 527 -21.00 24.22 -45.51
CA PHE A 527 -21.16 23.09 -46.41
C PHE A 527 -22.55 22.52 -46.18
N ARG A 528 -23.49 22.94 -46.99
CA ARG A 528 -24.77 22.24 -47.19
C ARG A 528 -24.53 21.06 -48.12
N ILE A 529 -24.22 19.90 -47.58
CA ILE A 529 -24.47 18.62 -48.23
C ILE A 529 -25.99 18.48 -48.25
N GLN A 530 -26.60 18.41 -49.42
CA GLN A 530 -28.03 18.08 -49.55
C GLN A 530 -28.27 16.75 -48.85
N ASN A 531 -29.09 16.75 -47.80
CA ASN A 531 -29.46 15.58 -47.01
C ASN A 531 -30.16 14.55 -47.87
N SER A 532 -29.49 13.54 -48.43
CA SER A 532 -30.13 12.32 -48.94
C SER A 532 -29.24 11.42 -49.79
N GLU A 533 -27.90 11.51 -49.71
CA GLU A 533 -27.03 10.72 -50.61
C GLU A 533 -26.00 9.83 -49.88
N LEU A 534 -25.98 9.75 -48.54
CA LEU A 534 -25.05 8.87 -47.84
C LEU A 534 -25.67 7.49 -47.63
N LYS A 535 -24.90 6.47 -47.99
CA LYS A 535 -25.21 5.08 -47.70
C LYS A 535 -24.71 4.76 -46.27
N PHE A 536 -25.56 4.16 -45.47
CA PHE A 536 -25.16 3.70 -44.12
C PHE A 536 -24.22 2.51 -44.22
N ASP A 537 -23.02 2.62 -43.64
CA ASP A 537 -21.97 1.59 -43.67
C ASP A 537 -22.00 0.67 -42.43
N GLY A 538 -22.72 1.06 -41.38
CA GLY A 538 -22.80 0.31 -40.15
C GLY A 538 -22.53 1.18 -38.91
N PHE A 539 -22.44 0.57 -37.75
CA PHE A 539 -22.07 1.24 -36.49
C PHE A 539 -21.17 0.35 -35.64
N THR A 540 -20.38 0.98 -34.77
CA THR A 540 -19.57 0.30 -33.73
C THR A 540 -20.01 0.73 -32.35
N ALA A 541 -20.02 -0.24 -31.44
CA ALA A 541 -20.13 -0.01 -30.00
C ALA A 541 -18.74 -0.14 -29.36
N ILE A 542 -18.32 0.90 -28.68
CA ILE A 542 -16.98 1.01 -28.09
C ILE A 542 -17.12 1.26 -26.59
N SER A 543 -16.46 0.46 -25.78
CA SER A 543 -16.42 0.65 -24.33
C SER A 543 -15.04 0.33 -23.77
N ASP A 544 -14.80 0.74 -22.54
CA ASP A 544 -13.66 0.30 -21.72
C ASP A 544 -14.13 -0.92 -20.92
N PRO A 545 -13.77 -2.16 -21.32
CA PRO A 545 -14.32 -3.37 -20.75
C PRO A 545 -13.83 -3.57 -19.30
N LEU A 546 -14.64 -4.27 -18.50
CA LEU A 546 -14.23 -4.73 -17.19
C LEU A 546 -13.01 -5.65 -17.28
N ARG A 547 -12.17 -5.64 -16.25
CA ARG A 547 -11.09 -6.63 -16.10
C ARG A 547 -11.71 -7.99 -15.78
N GLU A 548 -11.15 -9.07 -16.32
CA GLU A 548 -11.68 -10.43 -16.18
C GLU A 548 -11.82 -10.89 -14.70
N ASP A 549 -10.91 -10.44 -13.85
CA ASP A 549 -10.81 -10.85 -12.44
C ASP A 549 -11.58 -9.95 -11.44
N VAL A 550 -12.22 -8.87 -11.92
CA VAL A 550 -12.87 -7.87 -11.05
C VAL A 550 -14.14 -8.42 -10.43
N TYR A 551 -14.99 -9.10 -11.20
CA TYR A 551 -16.25 -9.63 -10.68
C TYR A 551 -16.03 -10.56 -9.47
N GLU A 552 -15.13 -11.55 -9.62
CA GLU A 552 -14.80 -12.47 -8.52
C GLU A 552 -14.23 -11.74 -7.30
N SER A 553 -13.42 -10.72 -7.55
CA SER A 553 -12.77 -9.92 -6.49
C SER A 553 -13.77 -9.05 -5.73
N VAL A 554 -14.74 -8.45 -6.42
CA VAL A 554 -15.85 -7.72 -5.82
C VAL A 554 -16.69 -8.65 -4.95
N GLN A 555 -17.04 -9.85 -5.45
CA GLN A 555 -17.77 -10.85 -4.69
C GLN A 555 -17.00 -11.35 -3.44
N ALA A 556 -15.67 -11.52 -3.58
CA ALA A 556 -14.81 -11.85 -2.45
C ALA A 556 -14.79 -10.76 -1.36
N CYS A 557 -14.77 -9.49 -1.77
CA CYS A 557 -14.86 -8.35 -0.85
C CYS A 557 -16.24 -8.28 -0.16
N LYS A 558 -17.33 -8.50 -0.88
CA LYS A 558 -18.68 -8.56 -0.30
C LYS A 558 -18.78 -9.68 0.74
N LYS A 559 -18.29 -10.90 0.44
CA LYS A 559 -18.22 -12.02 1.40
C LYS A 559 -17.38 -11.67 2.62
N ALA A 560 -16.38 -10.82 2.43
CA ALA A 560 -15.53 -10.32 3.50
C ALA A 560 -16.16 -9.18 4.32
N ASN A 561 -17.43 -8.82 4.08
CA ASN A 561 -18.16 -7.71 4.66
C ASN A 561 -17.42 -6.37 4.45
N ILE A 562 -16.92 -6.16 3.25
CA ILE A 562 -16.33 -4.91 2.79
C ILE A 562 -17.33 -4.27 1.84
N ASP A 563 -17.75 -3.04 2.17
CA ASP A 563 -18.61 -2.24 1.31
C ASP A 563 -17.78 -1.62 0.20
N ILE A 564 -18.23 -1.76 -1.05
CA ILE A 564 -17.54 -1.19 -2.22
C ILE A 564 -18.40 -0.05 -2.74
N LYS A 565 -17.79 1.13 -2.90
CA LYS A 565 -18.41 2.31 -3.45
C LYS A 565 -17.62 2.74 -4.69
N MET A 566 -18.31 2.98 -5.81
CA MET A 566 -17.69 3.46 -7.05
C MET A 566 -17.81 4.97 -7.14
N LEU A 567 -16.68 5.65 -7.34
CA LEU A 567 -16.56 7.10 -7.48
C LEU A 567 -15.96 7.39 -8.85
N THR A 568 -16.77 7.78 -9.84
CA THR A 568 -16.32 7.94 -11.22
C THR A 568 -16.66 9.31 -11.81
N GLY A 569 -15.80 9.79 -12.72
CA GLY A 569 -16.07 10.95 -13.56
C GLY A 569 -17.08 10.70 -14.68
N ASP A 570 -17.47 9.45 -14.93
CA ASP A 570 -18.42 9.06 -15.97
C ASP A 570 -19.86 9.54 -15.67
N ASN A 571 -20.70 9.45 -16.70
CA ASN A 571 -22.13 9.71 -16.53
C ASN A 571 -22.83 8.60 -15.73
N ILE A 572 -24.00 8.92 -15.20
CA ILE A 572 -24.77 8.05 -14.31
C ILE A 572 -25.21 6.75 -14.99
N VAL A 573 -25.50 6.76 -16.29
CA VAL A 573 -25.97 5.58 -17.06
C VAL A 573 -24.84 4.56 -17.15
N THR A 574 -23.65 4.99 -17.57
CA THR A 574 -22.45 4.14 -17.63
C THR A 574 -22.07 3.59 -16.26
N ALA A 575 -22.08 4.45 -15.23
CA ALA A 575 -21.71 4.05 -13.89
C ALA A 575 -22.67 3.01 -13.30
N ARG A 576 -23.97 3.16 -13.57
CA ARG A 576 -25.01 2.22 -13.16
C ARG A 576 -24.87 0.87 -13.84
N ALA A 577 -24.69 0.84 -15.16
CA ALA A 577 -24.55 -0.39 -15.93
C ALA A 577 -23.37 -1.26 -15.42
N ILE A 578 -22.23 -0.62 -15.15
CA ILE A 578 -21.05 -1.30 -14.58
C ILE A 578 -21.32 -1.82 -13.16
N ALA A 579 -22.01 -1.06 -12.33
CA ALA A 579 -22.33 -1.47 -10.96
C ALA A 579 -23.32 -2.66 -10.95
N GLU A 580 -24.25 -2.71 -11.91
CA GLU A 580 -25.17 -3.84 -12.12
C GLU A 580 -24.42 -5.09 -12.60
N GLU A 581 -23.52 -4.94 -13.59
CA GLU A 581 -22.68 -6.03 -14.09
C GLU A 581 -21.78 -6.63 -13.00
N LEU A 582 -21.27 -5.79 -12.08
CA LEU A 582 -20.48 -6.22 -10.91
C LEU A 582 -21.34 -6.69 -9.72
N ASP A 583 -22.68 -6.72 -9.86
CA ASP A 583 -23.62 -7.04 -8.79
C ASP A 583 -23.37 -6.19 -7.51
N MET A 584 -23.00 -4.91 -7.68
CA MET A 584 -22.75 -4.00 -6.55
C MET A 584 -24.03 -3.46 -5.91
N LEU A 585 -25.12 -3.37 -6.69
CA LEU A 585 -26.40 -2.83 -6.26
C LEU A 585 -27.25 -3.91 -5.58
N ASP A 586 -28.03 -3.51 -4.58
CA ASP A 586 -28.96 -4.40 -3.90
C ASP A 586 -30.19 -4.67 -4.80
N LYS A 587 -30.48 -5.94 -5.04
CA LYS A 587 -31.70 -6.33 -5.77
C LYS A 587 -32.90 -6.12 -4.85
N CYS A 588 -33.67 -5.05 -5.10
CA CYS A 588 -34.97 -4.90 -4.43
C CYS A 588 -35.93 -5.96 -4.95
N GLY A 589 -36.27 -6.93 -4.10
CA GLY A 589 -37.38 -7.83 -4.30
C GLY A 589 -38.70 -7.06 -4.08
N VAL A 590 -39.22 -6.41 -5.11
CA VAL A 590 -40.63 -6.03 -5.16
C VAL A 590 -41.26 -6.96 -6.17
N SER A 591 -41.91 -8.01 -5.67
CA SER A 591 -42.89 -8.77 -6.41
C SER A 591 -44.15 -7.88 -6.55
N VAL A 592 -44.30 -7.24 -7.71
CA VAL A 592 -45.55 -6.66 -8.13
C VAL A 592 -45.98 -7.42 -9.40
N GLU A 593 -47.10 -8.14 -9.26
CA GLU A 593 -47.82 -8.70 -10.39
C GLU A 593 -48.09 -7.61 -11.44
N ASN A 594 -47.69 -7.90 -12.68
CA ASN A 594 -48.12 -7.21 -13.89
C ASN A 594 -47.60 -5.80 -14.22
N ASP A 595 -46.33 -5.41 -13.89
CA ASP A 595 -45.69 -4.40 -14.72
C ASP A 595 -44.15 -4.52 -14.70
N LEU A 596 -43.55 -4.67 -15.89
CA LEU A 596 -42.12 -4.81 -16.13
C LEU A 596 -41.38 -3.46 -16.05
N THR A 597 -41.49 -2.75 -14.93
CA THR A 597 -40.61 -1.61 -14.63
C THR A 597 -39.86 -1.90 -13.33
N LEU A 598 -38.77 -2.69 -13.45
CA LEU A 598 -37.74 -2.79 -12.43
C LEU A 598 -37.00 -1.46 -12.35
N THR A 599 -37.51 -0.53 -11.53
CA THR A 599 -36.73 0.63 -11.13
C THR A 599 -35.73 0.18 -10.06
N PRO A 600 -34.40 0.18 -10.37
CA PRO A 600 -33.40 0.03 -9.33
C PRO A 600 -33.59 1.15 -8.29
N ASN A 601 -33.33 0.85 -7.02
CA ASN A 601 -33.39 1.84 -5.94
C ASN A 601 -32.67 3.12 -6.37
N SER A 602 -33.41 4.17 -6.70
CA SER A 602 -32.88 5.45 -7.17
C SER A 602 -31.92 6.11 -6.16
N ASN A 603 -31.84 5.59 -4.96
CA ASN A 603 -31.04 6.11 -3.86
C ASN A 603 -29.61 5.56 -3.79
N GLU A 604 -29.27 4.50 -4.52
CA GLU A 604 -27.92 3.88 -4.48
C GLU A 604 -26.96 4.45 -5.52
N VAL A 605 -27.48 5.03 -6.60
CA VAL A 605 -26.72 5.64 -7.71
C VAL A 605 -27.12 7.10 -7.85
N VAL A 606 -26.18 8.01 -7.62
CA VAL A 606 -26.41 9.46 -7.61
C VAL A 606 -25.37 10.21 -8.44
N GLU A 607 -25.68 11.40 -8.90
CA GLU A 607 -24.69 12.34 -9.44
C GLU A 607 -24.08 13.20 -8.33
N ALA A 608 -22.82 13.58 -8.50
CA ALA A 608 -22.09 14.42 -7.54
C ALA A 608 -22.83 15.74 -7.23
N LYS A 609 -23.44 16.37 -8.26
CA LYS A 609 -24.20 17.62 -8.12
C LYS A 609 -25.34 17.53 -7.08
N ASP A 610 -25.97 16.33 -6.95
CA ASP A 610 -27.08 16.11 -6.01
C ASP A 610 -26.61 16.08 -4.55
N LEU A 611 -25.28 16.00 -4.33
CA LEU A 611 -24.63 15.91 -3.03
C LEU A 611 -23.92 17.22 -2.63
N GLU A 612 -23.66 18.13 -3.57
CA GLU A 612 -22.84 19.32 -3.33
C GLU A 612 -23.51 20.29 -2.33
N HIS A 613 -24.83 20.42 -2.38
CA HIS A 613 -25.60 21.37 -1.58
C HIS A 613 -26.01 20.85 -0.18
N LEU A 614 -25.71 19.58 0.12
CA LEU A 614 -26.05 18.98 1.41
C LEU A 614 -25.11 19.47 2.52
N SER A 615 -25.65 19.67 3.72
CA SER A 615 -24.81 19.85 4.93
C SER A 615 -23.96 18.62 5.20
N ASP A 616 -22.95 18.73 6.05
CA ASP A 616 -22.08 17.58 6.34
C ASP A 616 -22.80 16.46 7.08
N GLU A 617 -23.81 16.79 7.91
CA GLU A 617 -24.64 15.83 8.60
C GLU A 617 -25.57 15.07 7.63
N GLU A 618 -26.25 15.78 6.73
CA GLU A 618 -27.11 15.19 5.69
C GLU A 618 -26.31 14.36 4.72
N PHE A 619 -25.13 14.84 4.31
CA PHE A 619 -24.21 14.10 3.46
C PHE A 619 -23.76 12.81 4.13
N ALA A 620 -23.38 12.86 5.41
CA ALA A 620 -22.94 11.70 6.16
C ALA A 620 -24.04 10.64 6.31
N GLU A 621 -25.30 11.05 6.47
CA GLU A 621 -26.42 10.10 6.54
C GLU A 621 -26.70 9.46 5.18
N ARG A 622 -26.71 10.26 4.11
CA ARG A 622 -27.04 9.81 2.77
C ARG A 622 -25.98 8.88 2.18
N ILE A 623 -24.67 9.12 2.46
CA ILE A 623 -23.56 8.34 1.91
C ILE A 623 -23.56 6.87 2.38
N LYS A 624 -24.24 6.53 3.47
CA LYS A 624 -24.34 5.15 3.95
C LYS A 624 -24.96 4.22 2.92
N ASN A 625 -26.00 4.69 2.23
CA ASN A 625 -26.77 3.88 1.29
C ASN A 625 -26.30 4.01 -0.17
N ILE A 626 -25.50 5.04 -0.48
CA ILE A 626 -24.99 5.25 -1.83
C ILE A 626 -23.89 4.25 -2.15
N LYS A 627 -23.99 3.57 -3.30
CA LYS A 627 -22.98 2.65 -3.85
C LYS A 627 -22.19 3.28 -4.98
N VAL A 628 -22.80 4.19 -5.74
CA VAL A 628 -22.19 4.79 -6.93
C VAL A 628 -22.40 6.31 -6.92
N ILE A 629 -21.32 7.05 -7.12
CA ILE A 629 -21.35 8.50 -7.36
C ILE A 629 -20.75 8.76 -8.74
N ALA A 630 -21.59 9.20 -9.67
CA ALA A 630 -21.24 9.58 -11.01
C ALA A 630 -20.84 11.06 -11.09
N ARG A 631 -20.06 11.47 -12.10
CA ARG A 631 -19.54 12.83 -12.28
C ARG A 631 -18.82 13.36 -11.03
N SER A 632 -18.13 12.45 -10.33
CA SER A 632 -17.43 12.74 -9.08
C SER A 632 -16.25 13.69 -9.31
N THR A 633 -16.24 14.78 -8.54
CA THR A 633 -15.13 15.75 -8.50
C THR A 633 -14.13 15.38 -7.40
N PRO A 634 -12.88 15.90 -7.45
CA PRO A 634 -11.88 15.67 -6.38
C PRO A 634 -12.40 16.07 -4.99
N LEU A 635 -13.16 17.16 -4.90
CA LEU A 635 -13.75 17.65 -3.66
C LEU A 635 -14.78 16.66 -3.11
N ILE A 636 -15.65 16.13 -3.96
CA ILE A 636 -16.64 15.11 -3.56
C ILE A 636 -15.95 13.82 -3.11
N LYS A 637 -14.90 13.34 -3.84
CA LYS A 637 -14.13 12.17 -3.42
C LYS A 637 -13.54 12.35 -2.01
N MET A 638 -12.97 13.52 -1.72
CA MET A 638 -12.43 13.84 -0.41
C MET A 638 -13.54 13.93 0.68
N ARG A 639 -14.68 14.54 0.35
CA ARG A 639 -15.82 14.66 1.27
C ARG A 639 -16.43 13.29 1.63
N VAL A 640 -16.51 12.37 0.65
CA VAL A 640 -16.93 10.98 0.87
C VAL A 640 -16.01 10.27 1.86
N VAL A 641 -14.71 10.36 1.64
CA VAL A 641 -13.70 9.76 2.55
C VAL A 641 -13.84 10.31 3.96
N ASN A 642 -13.96 11.63 4.12
CA ASN A 642 -14.13 12.27 5.43
C ASN A 642 -15.39 11.82 6.15
N ALA A 643 -16.54 11.82 5.45
CA ALA A 643 -17.82 11.40 6.03
C ALA A 643 -17.80 9.93 6.48
N LEU A 644 -17.24 9.04 5.68
CA LEU A 644 -17.10 7.62 6.03
C LEU A 644 -16.16 7.41 7.22
N LYS A 645 -15.03 8.13 7.28
CA LYS A 645 -14.09 8.09 8.42
C LYS A 645 -14.71 8.62 9.71
N ALA A 646 -15.49 9.71 9.64
CA ALA A 646 -16.22 10.26 10.79
C ALA A 646 -17.23 9.26 11.38
N GLN A 647 -17.79 8.38 10.55
CA GLN A 647 -18.66 7.27 11.00
C GLN A 647 -17.90 6.08 11.62
N GLY A 648 -16.56 6.17 11.72
CA GLY A 648 -15.74 5.10 12.30
C GLY A 648 -15.33 4.01 11.32
N ASN A 649 -15.56 4.20 10.01
CA ASN A 649 -15.10 3.29 8.98
C ASN A 649 -13.58 3.40 8.78
N VAL A 650 -12.97 2.32 8.29
CA VAL A 650 -11.60 2.29 7.78
C VAL A 650 -11.69 2.25 6.26
N VAL A 651 -11.32 3.37 5.63
CA VAL A 651 -11.56 3.62 4.21
C VAL A 651 -10.30 3.41 3.41
N ALA A 652 -10.36 2.53 2.40
CA ALA A 652 -9.39 2.49 1.30
C ALA A 652 -9.94 3.27 0.11
N LEU A 653 -9.09 4.03 -0.56
CA LEU A 653 -9.44 4.71 -1.81
C LEU A 653 -8.45 4.33 -2.90
N THR A 654 -8.95 3.98 -4.10
CA THR A 654 -8.12 3.81 -5.29
C THR A 654 -8.22 5.04 -6.19
N GLY A 655 -7.12 5.38 -6.88
CA GLY A 655 -7.09 6.45 -7.86
C GLY A 655 -5.84 6.38 -8.73
N ASP A 656 -5.88 6.98 -9.92
CA ASP A 656 -4.79 7.00 -10.88
C ASP A 656 -4.39 8.43 -11.31
N GLY A 657 -5.28 9.40 -11.13
CA GLY A 657 -5.10 10.78 -11.58
C GLY A 657 -4.56 11.74 -10.52
N ILE A 658 -4.19 12.94 -10.98
CA ILE A 658 -3.82 14.08 -10.14
C ILE A 658 -5.01 14.45 -9.25
N ASN A 659 -6.22 14.38 -9.80
CA ASN A 659 -7.48 14.71 -9.13
C ASN A 659 -7.78 13.83 -7.90
N ASP A 660 -7.18 12.65 -7.83
CA ASP A 660 -7.37 11.70 -6.74
C ASP A 660 -6.40 11.92 -5.57
N ALA A 661 -5.27 12.58 -5.81
CA ALA A 661 -4.19 12.72 -4.85
C ALA A 661 -4.62 13.29 -3.48
N PRO A 662 -5.45 14.34 -3.38
CA PRO A 662 -5.93 14.84 -2.10
C PRO A 662 -6.76 13.80 -1.34
N ALA A 663 -7.62 13.07 -2.04
CA ALA A 663 -8.47 12.03 -1.45
C ALA A 663 -7.66 10.78 -1.06
N LEU A 664 -6.66 10.37 -1.89
CA LEU A 664 -5.71 9.30 -1.58
C LEU A 664 -4.93 9.58 -0.30
N LYS A 665 -4.39 10.79 -0.15
CA LYS A 665 -3.63 11.22 1.04
C LYS A 665 -4.51 11.25 2.30
N ASN A 666 -5.79 11.54 2.15
CA ASN A 666 -6.74 11.65 3.25
C ASN A 666 -7.37 10.31 3.65
N ALA A 667 -7.40 9.31 2.79
CA ALA A 667 -7.89 7.97 3.10
C ALA A 667 -7.08 7.31 4.24
N ASP A 668 -7.63 6.27 4.87
CA ASP A 668 -6.85 5.46 5.83
C ASP A 668 -5.81 4.61 5.11
N VAL A 669 -6.11 4.21 3.86
CA VAL A 669 -5.16 3.59 2.93
C VAL A 669 -5.40 4.15 1.53
N GLY A 670 -4.53 5.03 1.07
CA GLY A 670 -4.51 5.49 -0.31
C GLY A 670 -3.82 4.46 -1.21
N ILE A 671 -4.42 4.15 -2.36
CA ILE A 671 -3.96 3.11 -3.27
C ILE A 671 -3.86 3.68 -4.68
N ALA A 672 -2.67 3.73 -5.24
CA ALA A 672 -2.46 4.20 -6.61
C ALA A 672 -2.24 3.04 -7.59
N MET A 673 -2.58 3.29 -8.85
CA MET A 673 -2.26 2.40 -9.96
C MET A 673 -0.78 2.52 -10.32
N GLY A 674 -0.12 1.40 -10.64
CA GLY A 674 1.31 1.33 -10.93
C GLY A 674 1.62 1.66 -12.39
N ILE A 675 0.78 1.21 -13.31
CA ILE A 675 0.93 1.40 -14.76
C ILE A 675 0.23 2.70 -15.19
N ALA A 676 -1.07 2.82 -14.95
CA ALA A 676 -1.88 3.97 -15.35
C ALA A 676 -1.72 5.19 -14.44
N GLY A 677 -1.30 4.98 -13.18
CA GLY A 677 -1.22 6.06 -12.19
C GLY A 677 -0.15 7.10 -12.51
N THR A 678 -0.51 8.37 -12.31
CA THR A 678 0.43 9.50 -12.38
C THR A 678 1.41 9.47 -11.21
N ASP A 679 2.54 10.15 -11.33
CA ASP A 679 3.52 10.22 -10.25
C ASP A 679 2.96 10.92 -9.01
N VAL A 680 2.06 11.89 -9.20
CA VAL A 680 1.33 12.57 -8.11
C VAL A 680 0.48 11.57 -7.33
N SER A 681 -0.33 10.74 -8.01
CA SER A 681 -1.16 9.74 -7.35
C SER A 681 -0.32 8.68 -6.63
N LYS A 682 0.78 8.22 -7.25
CA LYS A 682 1.73 7.28 -6.65
C LYS A 682 2.41 7.86 -5.41
N GLU A 683 2.73 9.15 -5.41
CA GLU A 683 3.35 9.81 -4.25
C GLU A 683 2.36 9.97 -3.10
N ALA A 684 1.12 10.35 -3.38
CA ALA A 684 0.06 10.51 -2.38
C ALA A 684 -0.36 9.18 -1.73
N ALA A 685 -0.19 8.06 -2.44
CA ALA A 685 -0.64 6.75 -2.03
C ALA A 685 0.25 6.08 -0.97
N ASP A 686 -0.35 5.18 -0.21
CA ASP A 686 0.32 4.31 0.76
C ASP A 686 0.71 2.96 0.16
N ILE A 687 -0.04 2.51 -0.84
CA ILE A 687 0.17 1.24 -1.57
C ILE A 687 0.07 1.52 -3.07
N ILE A 688 0.92 0.88 -3.87
CA ILE A 688 0.87 0.93 -5.33
C ILE A 688 0.57 -0.48 -5.87
N LEU A 689 -0.44 -0.60 -6.73
CA LEU A 689 -0.79 -1.85 -7.41
C LEU A 689 0.00 -1.93 -8.72
N LEU A 690 1.05 -2.75 -8.77
CA LEU A 690 1.96 -2.84 -9.93
C LEU A 690 1.33 -3.41 -11.20
N ASP A 691 0.14 -3.99 -11.11
CA ASP A 691 -0.63 -4.57 -12.22
C ASP A 691 -1.98 -3.87 -12.42
N ASP A 692 -2.24 -2.78 -11.72
CA ASP A 692 -3.49 -2.03 -11.72
C ASP A 692 -4.74 -2.88 -11.47
N SER A 693 -4.58 -4.06 -10.84
CA SER A 693 -5.67 -5.01 -10.69
C SER A 693 -6.38 -4.86 -9.34
N PHE A 694 -7.71 -4.78 -9.38
CA PHE A 694 -8.56 -4.80 -8.18
C PHE A 694 -8.42 -6.13 -7.41
N SER A 695 -8.09 -7.25 -8.09
CA SER A 695 -7.84 -8.52 -7.41
C SER A 695 -6.59 -8.48 -6.53
N THR A 696 -5.58 -7.71 -6.93
CA THR A 696 -4.40 -7.46 -6.11
C THR A 696 -4.75 -6.68 -4.85
N LEU A 697 -5.69 -5.73 -4.92
CA LEU A 697 -6.23 -5.05 -3.74
C LEU A 697 -6.93 -6.03 -2.80
N ALA A 698 -7.81 -6.89 -3.31
CA ALA A 698 -8.49 -7.91 -2.50
C ALA A 698 -7.50 -8.87 -1.83
N ARG A 699 -6.42 -9.27 -2.55
CA ARG A 699 -5.31 -10.04 -1.97
C ARG A 699 -4.56 -9.26 -0.89
N ALA A 700 -4.30 -7.97 -1.08
CA ALA A 700 -3.67 -7.13 -0.08
C ALA A 700 -4.49 -7.05 1.22
N VAL A 701 -5.81 -6.91 1.13
CA VAL A 701 -6.71 -6.98 2.30
C VAL A 701 -6.59 -8.33 3.01
N LYS A 702 -6.60 -9.43 2.26
CA LYS A 702 -6.41 -10.78 2.82
C LYS A 702 -5.09 -10.91 3.57
N TRP A 703 -3.99 -10.38 2.99
CA TRP A 703 -2.67 -10.38 3.62
C TRP A 703 -2.64 -9.52 4.89
N GLY A 704 -3.24 -8.33 4.88
CA GLY A 704 -3.35 -7.48 6.06
C GLY A 704 -4.13 -8.13 7.20
N ARG A 705 -5.27 -8.77 6.90
CA ARG A 705 -6.05 -9.56 7.88
C ARG A 705 -5.25 -10.72 8.46
N GLY A 706 -4.50 -11.42 7.59
CA GLY A 706 -3.64 -12.54 7.99
C GLY A 706 -2.52 -12.11 8.92
N LEU A 707 -1.89 -11.00 8.63
CA LEU A 707 -0.86 -10.39 9.47
C LEU A 707 -1.38 -10.13 10.89
N PHE A 708 -2.55 -9.50 11.00
CA PHE A 708 -3.16 -9.19 12.29
C PHE A 708 -3.54 -10.46 13.09
N GLU A 709 -4.02 -11.51 12.42
CA GLU A 709 -4.30 -12.79 13.06
C GLU A 709 -3.02 -13.47 13.56
N ASN A 710 -1.94 -13.40 12.80
CA ASN A 710 -0.64 -13.95 13.17
C ASN A 710 -0.06 -13.21 14.40
N PHE A 711 -0.22 -11.89 14.48
CA PHE A 711 0.13 -11.14 15.71
C PHE A 711 -0.68 -11.61 16.92
N ARG A 712 -1.96 -11.83 16.76
CA ARG A 712 -2.81 -12.37 17.84
C ARG A 712 -2.33 -13.75 18.32
N ARG A 713 -1.87 -14.62 17.41
CA ARG A 713 -1.29 -15.93 17.75
C ARG A 713 -0.04 -15.77 18.59
N PHE A 714 0.89 -14.94 18.13
CA PHE A 714 2.13 -14.67 18.84
C PHE A 714 1.87 -14.06 20.23
N ILE A 715 1.03 -13.02 20.33
CA ILE A 715 0.69 -12.36 21.60
C ILE A 715 0.05 -13.37 22.57
N THR A 716 -0.84 -14.23 22.08
CA THR A 716 -1.47 -15.28 22.90
C THR A 716 -0.43 -16.24 23.46
N PHE A 717 0.55 -16.64 22.67
CA PHE A 717 1.65 -17.50 23.09
C PHE A 717 2.50 -16.83 24.15
N SER A 718 3.11 -15.69 23.82
CA SER A 718 4.08 -15.00 24.68
C SER A 718 3.49 -14.57 26.03
N ILE A 719 2.29 -13.98 26.04
CA ILE A 719 1.64 -13.58 27.30
C ILE A 719 1.25 -14.81 28.15
N THR A 720 0.87 -15.93 27.54
CA THR A 720 0.58 -17.17 28.27
C THR A 720 1.84 -17.69 28.99
N VAL A 721 3.00 -17.66 28.32
CA VAL A 721 4.31 -18.03 28.91
C VAL A 721 4.60 -17.19 30.14
N ASN A 722 4.47 -15.85 30.01
CA ASN A 722 4.77 -14.91 31.10
C ASN A 722 3.80 -15.07 32.28
N ILE A 723 2.50 -15.21 32.03
CA ILE A 723 1.50 -15.47 33.07
C ILE A 723 1.84 -16.75 33.82
N ALA A 724 2.16 -17.84 33.10
CA ALA A 724 2.51 -19.11 33.69
C ALA A 724 3.79 -19.01 34.58
N ALA A 725 4.83 -18.35 34.07
CA ALA A 725 6.10 -18.18 34.79
C ALA A 725 5.94 -17.34 36.08
N VAL A 726 5.25 -16.19 35.97
CA VAL A 726 5.00 -15.28 37.09
C VAL A 726 4.16 -15.97 38.16
N LEU A 727 3.10 -16.68 37.80
CA LEU A 727 2.23 -17.40 38.74
C LEU A 727 2.98 -18.57 39.41
N PHE A 728 3.78 -19.31 38.64
CA PHE A 728 4.56 -20.43 39.18
C PHE A 728 5.56 -19.95 40.21
N ILE A 729 6.33 -18.88 39.90
CA ILE A 729 7.31 -18.33 40.82
C ILE A 729 6.63 -17.71 42.08
N LEU A 730 5.61 -16.88 41.90
CA LEU A 730 4.86 -16.24 42.97
C LEU A 730 4.29 -17.29 43.95
N MET A 731 3.59 -18.31 43.42
CA MET A 731 2.98 -19.31 44.29
C MET A 731 4.00 -20.22 44.95
N SER A 732 5.11 -20.57 44.27
CA SER A 732 6.21 -21.32 44.87
C SER A 732 6.82 -20.56 46.06
N VAL A 733 7.03 -19.23 45.92
CA VAL A 733 7.53 -18.40 47.03
C VAL A 733 6.53 -18.34 48.19
N ILE A 734 5.24 -18.12 47.94
CA ILE A 734 4.18 -18.08 48.96
C ILE A 734 4.12 -19.40 49.74
N LEU A 735 4.24 -20.55 49.04
CA LEU A 735 4.24 -21.87 49.67
C LEU A 735 5.55 -22.23 50.37
N GLY A 736 6.57 -21.36 50.28
CA GLY A 736 7.80 -21.54 51.04
C GLY A 736 8.92 -22.34 50.38
N HIS A 737 8.74 -22.71 49.08
CA HIS A 737 9.73 -23.49 48.34
C HIS A 737 10.91 -22.67 47.77
N GLY A 738 10.85 -21.33 47.87
CA GLY A 738 11.84 -20.42 47.27
C GLY A 738 11.64 -20.30 45.76
N SER A 739 12.72 -19.94 45.01
CA SER A 739 12.64 -19.87 43.53
C SER A 739 12.69 -21.27 42.91
N PRO A 740 11.67 -21.61 42.13
CA PRO A 740 11.66 -22.90 41.45
C PRO A 740 12.52 -22.91 40.18
N LEU A 741 12.93 -21.74 39.72
CA LEU A 741 13.73 -21.55 38.50
C LEU A 741 14.88 -20.58 38.77
N THR A 742 16.03 -20.82 38.18
CA THR A 742 17.17 -19.90 38.24
C THR A 742 17.02 -18.72 37.30
N ALA A 743 17.75 -17.64 37.51
CA ALA A 743 17.78 -16.48 36.63
C ALA A 743 18.12 -16.86 35.18
N VAL A 744 19.11 -17.78 35.01
CA VAL A 744 19.54 -18.26 33.69
C VAL A 744 18.46 -19.06 33.00
N GLN A 745 17.72 -19.90 33.75
CA GLN A 745 16.59 -20.66 33.21
C GLN A 745 15.44 -19.76 32.73
N ILE A 746 15.12 -18.71 33.49
CA ILE A 746 14.08 -17.74 33.11
C ILE A 746 14.47 -16.94 31.85
N LEU A 747 15.73 -16.49 31.79
CA LEU A 747 16.24 -15.83 30.61
C LEU A 747 16.27 -16.74 29.39
N TRP A 748 16.59 -18.02 29.57
CA TRP A 748 16.48 -19.05 28.53
C TRP A 748 15.03 -19.15 27.98
N ILE A 749 14.06 -19.22 28.90
CA ILE A 749 12.64 -19.29 28.55
C ILE A 749 12.22 -18.05 27.75
N ASN A 750 12.54 -16.84 28.20
CA ASN A 750 12.11 -15.61 27.56
C ASN A 750 12.78 -15.34 26.20
N ILE A 751 14.07 -15.67 26.04
CA ILE A 751 14.83 -15.32 24.84
C ILE A 751 14.74 -16.42 23.78
N ILE A 752 15.00 -17.67 24.17
CA ILE A 752 15.14 -18.79 23.22
C ILE A 752 13.83 -19.55 23.05
N MET A 753 13.04 -19.66 24.13
CA MET A 753 11.74 -20.35 24.04
C MET A 753 10.63 -19.45 23.51
N ASP A 754 10.65 -18.14 23.76
CA ASP A 754 9.62 -17.21 23.27
C ASP A 754 9.98 -16.63 21.88
N GLY A 755 11.25 -16.31 21.62
CA GLY A 755 11.72 -15.65 20.42
C GLY A 755 11.47 -16.41 19.12
N PRO A 756 12.19 -17.53 18.83
CA PRO A 756 12.04 -18.27 17.58
C PRO A 756 10.63 -18.82 17.31
N PRO A 757 9.91 -19.41 18.30
CA PRO A 757 8.51 -19.78 18.13
C PRO A 757 7.62 -18.60 17.82
N GLY A 758 7.81 -17.48 18.51
CA GLY A 758 7.06 -16.26 18.29
C GLY A 758 7.18 -15.73 16.87
N ILE A 759 8.42 -15.67 16.34
CA ILE A 759 8.68 -15.29 14.94
C ILE A 759 7.96 -16.24 13.99
N THR A 760 8.05 -17.56 14.21
CA THR A 760 7.46 -18.54 13.29
C THR A 760 5.93 -18.57 13.32
N LEU A 761 5.32 -18.21 14.45
CA LEU A 761 3.87 -17.97 14.57
C LEU A 761 3.42 -16.73 13.78
N ALA A 762 4.26 -15.70 13.71
CA ALA A 762 4.01 -14.53 12.88
C ALA A 762 4.01 -14.85 11.35
N PHE A 763 4.54 -16.02 10.96
CA PHE A 763 4.56 -16.51 9.56
C PHE A 763 3.57 -17.64 9.28
N GLU A 764 2.60 -17.87 10.15
CA GLU A 764 1.57 -18.89 9.89
C GLU A 764 0.85 -18.61 8.56
N PRO A 765 0.65 -19.63 7.70
CA PRO A 765 -0.02 -19.47 6.42
C PRO A 765 -1.42 -18.88 6.56
N ILE A 766 -1.74 -17.90 5.72
CA ILE A 766 -3.03 -17.22 5.75
C ILE A 766 -4.10 -18.13 5.17
N ARG A 767 -5.20 -18.30 5.88
CA ARG A 767 -6.33 -19.13 5.49
C ARG A 767 -7.32 -18.36 4.64
N ASN A 768 -7.95 -19.02 3.65
CA ASN A 768 -8.98 -18.39 2.84
C ASN A 768 -10.19 -17.94 3.68
N SER A 769 -10.55 -18.70 4.72
CA SER A 769 -11.66 -18.36 5.64
C SER A 769 -11.51 -17.02 6.37
N ILE A 770 -10.36 -16.35 6.26
CA ILE A 770 -10.17 -15.03 6.86
C ILE A 770 -11.00 -13.95 6.15
N MET A 771 -11.32 -14.18 4.87
CA MET A 771 -12.18 -13.31 4.08
C MET A 771 -13.69 -13.56 4.32
N GLU A 772 -14.05 -14.52 5.16
CA GLU A 772 -15.44 -14.77 5.59
C GLU A 772 -15.76 -14.05 6.91
N ARG A 773 -14.75 -13.43 7.54
CA ARG A 773 -14.90 -12.74 8.83
C ARG A 773 -15.15 -11.25 8.62
N LYS A 774 -15.88 -10.66 9.58
CA LYS A 774 -16.07 -9.20 9.58
C LYS A 774 -14.73 -8.46 9.75
N PRO A 775 -14.57 -7.28 9.14
CA PRO A 775 -13.42 -6.43 9.34
C PRO A 775 -13.22 -6.04 10.81
N ILE A 776 -11.98 -5.81 11.19
CA ILE A 776 -11.61 -5.35 12.53
C ILE A 776 -11.96 -3.86 12.64
N ARG A 777 -12.71 -3.46 13.67
CA ARG A 777 -13.08 -2.06 13.89
C ARG A 777 -11.86 -1.21 14.24
N ARG A 778 -11.88 0.07 13.85
CA ARG A 778 -10.79 1.04 14.08
C ARG A 778 -10.31 1.12 15.55
N GLY A 779 -11.22 1.03 16.51
CA GLY A 779 -10.93 1.07 17.95
C GLY A 779 -10.71 -0.29 18.61
N GLU A 780 -10.78 -1.40 17.90
CA GLU A 780 -10.74 -2.73 18.50
C GLU A 780 -9.38 -3.01 19.16
N HIS A 781 -9.42 -3.58 20.36
CA HIS A 781 -8.21 -3.98 21.08
C HIS A 781 -7.54 -5.18 20.38
N VAL A 782 -6.22 -5.17 20.37
CA VAL A 782 -5.41 -6.29 19.85
C VAL A 782 -5.77 -7.59 20.59
N ILE A 783 -5.89 -7.49 21.91
CA ILE A 783 -6.29 -8.60 22.78
C ILE A 783 -7.81 -8.58 22.96
N THR A 784 -8.48 -9.61 22.48
CA THR A 784 -9.90 -9.81 22.69
C THR A 784 -10.19 -10.43 24.06
N LYS A 785 -11.40 -10.25 24.58
CA LYS A 785 -11.82 -10.91 25.84
C LYS A 785 -11.65 -12.44 25.78
N SER A 786 -11.90 -13.05 24.64
CA SER A 786 -11.70 -14.50 24.42
C SER A 786 -10.22 -14.90 24.50
N MET A 787 -9.33 -14.10 23.88
CA MET A 787 -7.88 -14.33 23.96
C MET A 787 -7.38 -14.19 25.41
N LEU A 788 -7.80 -13.11 26.10
CA LEU A 788 -7.41 -12.89 27.50
C LEU A 788 -7.85 -14.07 28.38
N LYS A 789 -9.10 -14.51 28.25
CA LYS A 789 -9.60 -15.69 28.99
C LYS A 789 -8.72 -16.93 28.71
N ARG A 790 -8.37 -17.17 27.44
CA ARG A 790 -7.54 -18.31 27.03
C ARG A 790 -6.12 -18.21 27.60
N MET A 791 -5.49 -17.04 27.55
CA MET A 791 -4.14 -16.80 28.09
C MET A 791 -4.10 -17.06 29.59
N VAL A 792 -5.08 -16.51 30.32
CA VAL A 792 -5.17 -16.66 31.78
C VAL A 792 -5.44 -18.11 32.16
N VAL A 793 -6.41 -18.78 31.53
CA VAL A 793 -6.76 -20.19 31.83
C VAL A 793 -5.57 -21.12 31.54
N ASN A 794 -4.92 -20.97 30.39
CA ASN A 794 -3.77 -21.81 30.04
C ASN A 794 -2.57 -21.51 30.96
N GLY A 795 -2.32 -20.22 31.26
CA GLY A 795 -1.24 -19.82 32.18
C GLY A 795 -1.42 -20.36 33.59
N ILE A 796 -2.64 -20.25 34.15
CA ILE A 796 -2.99 -20.84 35.44
C ILE A 796 -2.84 -22.36 35.43
N PHE A 797 -3.34 -23.02 34.36
CA PHE A 797 -3.24 -24.49 34.23
C PHE A 797 -1.78 -24.95 34.24
N ILE A 798 -0.91 -24.32 33.43
CA ILE A 798 0.52 -24.67 33.36
C ILE A 798 1.16 -24.44 34.73
N ALA A 799 0.98 -23.25 35.32
CA ALA A 799 1.53 -22.91 36.63
C ALA A 799 1.08 -23.89 37.73
N THR A 800 -0.23 -24.21 37.79
CA THR A 800 -0.78 -25.11 38.81
C THR A 800 -0.24 -26.54 38.66
N LEU A 801 -0.09 -27.04 37.43
CA LEU A 801 0.36 -28.40 37.19
C LEU A 801 1.83 -28.56 37.59
N VAL A 802 2.69 -27.59 37.23
CA VAL A 802 4.12 -27.61 37.62
C VAL A 802 4.28 -27.43 39.15
N LEU A 803 3.47 -26.51 39.73
CA LEU A 803 3.45 -26.30 41.20
C LEU A 803 2.95 -27.55 41.93
N SER A 804 1.96 -28.25 41.41
CA SER A 804 1.47 -29.51 41.97
C SER A 804 2.55 -30.60 41.96
N GLN A 805 3.36 -30.67 40.90
CA GLN A 805 4.51 -31.58 40.86
C GLN A 805 5.55 -31.20 41.94
N GLN A 806 5.80 -29.90 42.15
CA GLN A 806 6.70 -29.41 43.18
C GLN A 806 6.22 -29.75 44.59
N GLN A 807 4.90 -29.59 44.84
CA GLN A 807 4.31 -29.75 46.16
C GLN A 807 4.08 -31.22 46.54
N TRP A 808 3.57 -32.03 45.61
CA TRP A 808 3.11 -33.41 45.92
C TRP A 808 3.96 -34.49 45.29
N ASN A 809 4.94 -34.14 44.45
CA ASN A 809 5.84 -35.06 43.74
C ASN A 809 5.12 -36.32 43.18
N PHE A 810 3.98 -36.07 42.52
CA PHE A 810 3.13 -37.17 42.02
C PHE A 810 3.79 -38.00 40.89
N LEU A 811 4.86 -37.51 40.26
CA LEU A 811 5.70 -38.28 39.34
C LEU A 811 6.68 -39.23 40.06
N ALA A 812 6.77 -39.16 41.37
CA ALA A 812 7.75 -39.89 42.19
C ALA A 812 9.20 -39.70 41.66
N ILE A 813 9.66 -38.42 41.65
CA ILE A 813 10.99 -38.02 41.21
C ILE A 813 11.89 -37.89 42.43
N ASP A 814 13.14 -38.28 42.27
CA ASP A 814 14.18 -38.03 43.30
C ASP A 814 14.25 -36.53 43.60
N PRO A 815 14.25 -36.14 44.91
CA PRO A 815 14.36 -34.71 45.28
C PRO A 815 15.54 -33.98 44.64
N TYR A 816 16.64 -34.66 44.36
CA TYR A 816 17.83 -34.11 43.72
C TYR A 816 17.58 -33.73 42.25
N LEU A 817 16.72 -34.45 41.56
CA LEU A 817 16.33 -34.19 40.17
C LEU A 817 15.17 -33.19 40.02
N MET A 818 14.48 -32.87 41.13
CA MET A 818 13.26 -32.07 41.13
C MET A 818 13.42 -30.71 40.43
N PRO A 819 14.44 -29.87 40.68
CA PRO A 819 14.61 -28.59 40.01
C PRO A 819 14.74 -28.74 38.50
N THR A 820 15.49 -29.74 38.04
CA THR A 820 15.65 -30.05 36.61
C THR A 820 14.37 -30.50 35.97
N VAL A 821 13.59 -31.37 36.64
CA VAL A 821 12.30 -31.83 36.15
C VAL A 821 11.30 -30.68 36.07
N LEU A 822 11.23 -29.78 37.04
CA LEU A 822 10.36 -28.62 37.00
C LEU A 822 10.69 -27.70 35.81
N PHE A 823 11.99 -27.42 35.63
CA PHE A 823 12.46 -26.61 34.48
C PHE A 823 12.15 -27.26 33.13
N ALA A 824 12.46 -28.57 32.95
CA ALA A 824 12.20 -29.31 31.74
C ALA A 824 10.68 -29.40 31.46
N THR A 825 9.87 -29.71 32.49
CA THR A 825 8.41 -29.79 32.35
C THR A 825 7.82 -28.45 31.94
N PHE A 826 8.20 -27.36 32.61
CA PHE A 826 7.72 -26.03 32.28
C PHE A 826 8.04 -25.67 30.84
N THR A 827 9.28 -25.91 30.41
CA THR A 827 9.75 -25.56 29.05
C THR A 827 9.05 -26.38 27.98
N ILE A 828 8.88 -27.71 28.16
CA ILE A 828 8.19 -28.56 27.18
C ILE A 828 6.70 -28.22 27.12
N MET A 829 6.07 -27.86 28.24
CA MET A 829 4.70 -27.35 28.23
C MET A 829 4.56 -26.09 27.37
N GLN A 830 5.56 -25.21 27.36
CA GLN A 830 5.53 -24.01 26.50
C GLN A 830 5.70 -24.38 25.03
N ILE A 831 6.50 -25.42 24.69
CA ILE A 831 6.55 -25.95 23.32
C ILE A 831 5.15 -26.37 22.87
N PHE A 832 4.45 -27.15 23.69
CA PHE A 832 3.07 -27.58 23.39
C PHE A 832 2.07 -26.43 23.37
N ASN A 833 2.26 -25.39 24.20
CA ASN A 833 1.47 -24.17 24.19
C ASN A 833 1.67 -23.36 22.89
N ALA A 834 2.87 -23.39 22.28
CA ALA A 834 3.12 -22.79 20.98
C ALA A 834 2.26 -23.46 19.89
N PHE A 835 2.12 -24.80 19.90
CA PHE A 835 1.20 -25.49 19.01
C PHE A 835 -0.26 -25.08 19.24
N ASN A 836 -0.69 -24.93 20.50
CA ASN A 836 -2.04 -24.45 20.82
C ASN A 836 -2.30 -23.03 20.31
N SER A 837 -1.30 -22.18 20.32
CA SER A 837 -1.40 -20.76 19.93
C SER A 837 -1.50 -20.57 18.41
N ARG A 838 -1.14 -21.58 17.59
CA ARG A 838 -1.38 -21.58 16.14
C ARG A 838 -2.88 -21.53 15.80
N GLU A 839 -3.74 -22.01 16.67
CA GLU A 839 -5.17 -22.13 16.43
C GLU A 839 -5.97 -21.34 17.45
N LEU A 840 -6.35 -20.09 17.06
CA LEU A 840 -7.16 -19.22 17.92
C LEU A 840 -8.65 -19.58 17.93
N GLY A 841 -9.12 -20.36 16.95
CA GLY A 841 -10.50 -20.81 16.83
C GLY A 841 -10.75 -22.15 17.49
N THR A 842 -11.83 -22.82 17.05
CA THR A 842 -12.26 -24.15 17.53
C THR A 842 -11.68 -25.31 16.70
N ALA A 843 -10.88 -25.03 15.68
CA ALA A 843 -10.24 -26.07 14.88
C ALA A 843 -9.12 -26.77 15.68
N SER A 844 -8.89 -28.05 15.40
CA SER A 844 -7.82 -28.83 16.02
C SER A 844 -6.42 -28.28 15.68
N VAL A 845 -5.51 -28.31 16.63
CA VAL A 845 -4.09 -27.89 16.42
C VAL A 845 -3.37 -28.76 15.40
N PHE A 846 -3.81 -30.00 15.20
CA PHE A 846 -3.22 -30.92 14.21
C PHE A 846 -3.63 -30.59 12.78
N LYS A 847 -4.68 -29.79 12.59
CA LYS A 847 -5.10 -29.34 11.26
C LYS A 847 -4.02 -28.46 10.62
N ASN A 848 -3.55 -28.86 9.44
CA ASN A 848 -2.53 -28.11 8.68
C ASN A 848 -1.17 -27.96 9.40
N ILE A 849 -0.80 -28.89 10.29
CA ILE A 849 0.44 -28.83 11.07
C ILE A 849 1.68 -28.73 10.17
N PHE A 850 1.70 -29.46 9.04
CA PHE A 850 2.82 -29.49 8.10
C PHE A 850 2.88 -28.30 7.12
N LYS A 851 1.88 -27.40 7.10
CA LYS A 851 1.89 -26.24 6.21
C LYS A 851 2.90 -25.18 6.63
N ASN A 852 3.22 -25.07 7.91
CA ASN A 852 4.25 -24.15 8.41
C ASN A 852 5.52 -24.94 8.77
N LYS A 853 6.34 -25.25 7.74
CA LYS A 853 7.60 -25.98 7.91
C LYS A 853 8.57 -25.23 8.82
N LEU A 854 8.61 -23.89 8.73
CA LEU A 854 9.49 -23.06 9.54
C LEU A 854 9.16 -23.19 11.03
N PHE A 855 7.88 -23.22 11.38
CA PHE A 855 7.43 -23.44 12.75
C PHE A 855 7.87 -24.82 13.27
N LEU A 856 7.68 -25.89 12.48
CA LEU A 856 8.09 -27.24 12.88
C LEU A 856 9.61 -27.33 13.09
N ILE A 857 10.40 -26.73 12.17
CA ILE A 857 11.87 -26.70 12.33
C ILE A 857 12.27 -25.95 13.59
N ALA A 858 11.66 -24.78 13.85
CA ALA A 858 11.95 -24.00 15.06
C ALA A 858 11.61 -24.77 16.34
N MET A 859 10.41 -25.40 16.39
CA MET A 859 9.99 -26.20 17.55
C MET A 859 10.90 -27.41 17.78
N SER A 860 11.26 -28.12 16.71
CA SER A 860 12.19 -29.26 16.81
C SER A 860 13.58 -28.82 17.28
N LEU A 861 14.09 -27.72 16.73
CA LEU A 861 15.38 -27.17 17.15
C LEU A 861 15.36 -26.75 18.62
N THR A 862 14.31 -26.04 19.03
CA THR A 862 14.14 -25.62 20.44
C THR A 862 14.07 -26.82 21.38
N LEU A 863 13.36 -27.90 20.99
CA LEU A 863 13.29 -29.13 21.77
C LEU A 863 14.66 -29.81 21.87
N VAL A 864 15.41 -29.92 20.77
CA VAL A 864 16.76 -30.51 20.76
C VAL A 864 17.69 -29.72 21.67
N ILE A 865 17.68 -28.36 21.57
CA ILE A 865 18.51 -27.51 22.43
C ILE A 865 18.10 -27.66 23.90
N GLN A 866 16.80 -27.76 24.19
CA GLN A 866 16.30 -28.00 25.56
C GLN A 866 16.80 -29.32 26.12
N ILE A 867 16.81 -30.40 25.32
CA ILE A 867 17.38 -31.70 25.75
C ILE A 867 18.89 -31.58 26.03
N ILE A 868 19.62 -30.89 25.13
CA ILE A 868 21.05 -30.64 25.29
C ILE A 868 21.35 -29.90 26.61
N ILE A 869 20.62 -28.82 26.89
CA ILE A 869 20.76 -28.02 28.12
C ILE A 869 20.44 -28.84 29.34
N THR A 870 19.36 -29.61 29.28
CA THR A 870 18.97 -30.46 30.44
C THR A 870 20.02 -31.53 30.70
N GLN A 871 20.61 -32.16 29.69
CA GLN A 871 21.55 -33.25 29.87
C GLN A 871 23.01 -32.79 30.15
N TRP A 872 23.43 -31.70 29.55
CA TRP A 872 24.82 -31.22 29.59
C TRP A 872 24.99 -29.79 30.15
N GLY A 873 23.90 -29.12 30.53
CA GLY A 873 23.94 -27.75 31.03
C GLY A 873 24.60 -27.61 32.42
N GLY A 874 24.55 -28.70 33.18
CA GLY A 874 25.30 -28.81 34.46
C GLY A 874 25.10 -27.61 35.40
N ILE A 875 26.19 -27.19 36.01
CA ILE A 875 26.19 -26.08 36.96
C ILE A 875 25.70 -24.78 36.37
N PHE A 876 25.96 -24.55 35.09
CA PHE A 876 25.59 -23.27 34.44
C PHE A 876 24.06 -23.05 34.37
N PHE A 877 23.32 -24.12 34.04
CA PHE A 877 21.84 -24.07 34.01
C PHE A 877 21.20 -24.60 35.30
N GLY A 878 21.99 -25.06 36.25
CA GLY A 878 21.47 -25.74 37.46
C GLY A 878 20.71 -27.02 37.08
N THR A 879 21.20 -27.79 36.11
CA THR A 879 20.55 -29.01 35.62
C THR A 879 21.38 -30.25 35.91
N VAL A 880 20.66 -31.36 36.06
CA VAL A 880 21.23 -32.71 36.25
C VAL A 880 20.70 -33.59 35.15
N PRO A 881 21.52 -34.49 34.54
CA PRO A 881 21.08 -35.38 33.51
C PRO A 881 19.86 -36.23 33.95
N LEU A 882 18.85 -36.31 33.08
CA LEU A 882 17.64 -37.09 33.32
C LEU A 882 17.71 -38.41 32.54
N ASP A 883 17.24 -39.49 33.16
CA ASP A 883 17.06 -40.79 32.52
C ASP A 883 15.85 -40.81 31.56
N ILE A 884 15.78 -41.79 30.70
CA ILE A 884 14.73 -41.90 29.65
C ILE A 884 13.34 -41.98 30.29
N ILE A 885 13.21 -42.70 31.44
CA ILE A 885 11.90 -42.87 32.12
C ILE A 885 11.42 -41.50 32.64
N THR A 886 12.26 -40.72 33.23
CA THR A 886 11.96 -39.36 33.71
C THR A 886 11.59 -38.44 32.54
N TRP A 887 12.30 -38.54 31.39
CA TRP A 887 11.91 -37.81 30.19
C TRP A 887 10.53 -38.19 29.68
N LEU A 888 10.18 -39.49 29.67
CA LEU A 888 8.83 -39.93 29.29
C LEU A 888 7.75 -39.39 30.22
N LYS A 889 8.01 -39.34 31.53
CA LYS A 889 7.12 -38.74 32.53
C LYS A 889 6.92 -37.24 32.27
N VAL A 890 8.04 -36.50 32.00
CA VAL A 890 8.02 -35.07 31.71
C VAL A 890 7.22 -34.78 30.43
N VAL A 891 7.50 -35.48 29.35
CA VAL A 891 6.78 -35.29 28.06
C VAL A 891 5.31 -35.68 28.20
N GLY A 892 5.01 -36.77 28.92
CA GLY A 892 3.64 -37.24 29.16
C GLY A 892 2.80 -36.15 29.87
N ILE A 893 3.32 -35.59 30.95
CA ILE A 893 2.63 -34.48 31.65
C ILE A 893 2.52 -33.24 30.78
N ALA A 894 3.62 -32.85 30.13
CA ALA A 894 3.62 -31.65 29.29
C ALA A 894 2.60 -31.75 28.13
N SER A 895 2.37 -32.96 27.61
CA SER A 895 1.36 -33.18 26.55
C SER A 895 -0.07 -32.85 26.97
N SER A 896 -0.38 -32.86 28.28
CA SER A 896 -1.68 -32.49 28.83
C SER A 896 -2.14 -31.10 28.41
N VAL A 897 -1.22 -30.17 28.12
CA VAL A 897 -1.52 -28.82 27.60
C VAL A 897 -2.27 -28.90 26.28
N ILE A 898 -1.87 -29.81 25.37
CA ILE A 898 -2.58 -30.00 24.09
C ILE A 898 -3.92 -30.72 24.34
N VAL A 899 -3.90 -31.79 25.12
CA VAL A 899 -5.10 -32.62 25.37
C VAL A 899 -6.25 -31.79 25.95
N ILE A 900 -5.97 -30.99 26.98
CA ILE A 900 -6.97 -30.12 27.60
C ILE A 900 -7.47 -29.05 26.64
N SER A 901 -6.56 -28.45 25.88
CA SER A 901 -6.94 -27.45 24.87
C SER A 901 -7.87 -28.05 23.81
N GLU A 902 -7.58 -29.26 23.31
CA GLU A 902 -8.43 -29.93 22.34
C GLU A 902 -9.80 -30.32 22.93
N LEU A 903 -9.84 -30.80 24.17
CA LEU A 903 -11.10 -31.09 24.86
C LEU A 903 -11.94 -29.82 25.06
N MET A 904 -11.35 -28.72 25.45
CA MET A 904 -12.06 -27.43 25.55
C MET A 904 -12.62 -26.97 24.21
N LYS A 905 -11.86 -27.10 23.13
CA LYS A 905 -12.32 -26.77 21.77
C LYS A 905 -13.49 -27.64 21.33
N LEU A 906 -13.42 -28.95 21.61
CA LEU A 906 -14.50 -29.89 21.34
C LEU A 906 -15.79 -29.51 22.10
N GLY A 907 -15.68 -29.15 23.38
CA GLY A 907 -16.80 -28.68 24.18
C GLY A 907 -17.42 -27.38 23.63
N ILE A 908 -16.63 -26.41 23.24
CA ILE A 908 -17.09 -25.14 22.63
C ILE A 908 -17.78 -25.43 21.29
N TRP A 909 -17.24 -26.32 20.47
CA TRP A 909 -17.79 -26.70 19.17
C TRP A 909 -19.17 -27.39 19.33
N THR A 910 -19.29 -28.31 20.29
CA THR A 910 -20.57 -28.98 20.59
C THR A 910 -21.64 -28.00 21.04
N VAL A 911 -21.32 -27.07 21.94
CA VAL A 911 -22.25 -26.03 22.41
C VAL A 911 -22.68 -25.11 21.23
N GLN A 912 -21.76 -24.72 20.36
CA GLN A 912 -22.10 -23.91 19.19
C GLN A 912 -22.99 -24.66 18.19
N LYS A 913 -22.75 -25.96 17.99
CA LYS A 913 -23.59 -26.82 17.11
C LYS A 913 -25.01 -26.95 17.66
N ILE A 914 -25.15 -27.16 18.97
CA ILE A 914 -26.48 -27.24 19.64
C ILE A 914 -27.22 -25.91 19.53
N ARG A 915 -26.55 -24.75 19.72
CA ARG A 915 -27.18 -23.44 19.56
C ARG A 915 -27.62 -23.15 18.11
N LYS A 916 -26.82 -23.55 17.11
CA LYS A 916 -27.21 -23.41 15.69
C LYS A 916 -28.43 -24.31 15.35
N GLY A 917 -28.46 -25.52 15.84
CA GLY A 917 -29.60 -26.44 15.62
C GLY A 917 -30.89 -26.06 16.38
N ARG A 918 -30.84 -25.13 17.36
CA ARG A 918 -32.01 -24.54 18.00
C ARG A 918 -32.56 -23.30 17.32
N ASN A 919 -31.77 -22.67 16.46
CA ASN A 919 -32.14 -21.46 15.72
C ASN A 919 -32.44 -21.73 14.23
N SER A 920 -32.28 -22.95 13.77
CA SER A 920 -32.80 -23.51 12.52
C SER A 920 -34.08 -24.30 12.80
#